data_af2cfb6117119b227c0e789f3ac1686f
#
_entry.id   af2cfb6117119b227c0e789f3ac1686f
#
_cell.length_a   1.000
_cell.length_b   1.000
_cell.length_c   1.000
_cell.angle_alpha   90.00
_cell.angle_beta   90.00
_cell.angle_gamma   90.00
#
_symmetry.space_group_name_H-M   'P 1'
#
loop_
_entity.id
_entity.type
_entity.pdbx_description
1 polymer ?
#
loop_
_entity_poly.entity_id
_entity_poly.type
_entity_poly.pdbx_seq_one_letter_code
_entity_poly.pdbx_strand_id
1 'polypeptide(L)'
;MTYAGLFLLSAATLTFEINLTRIFSVAQFYHFAFMIVSLALLGFGASGTFLTLFPRLRERDPARTLPWLSWAFALTAVGSYALTLYVPFDSFRIAHDWRQGGVLALHYVALATPFFCSGTAIALLLAAQPEQANRTYAANLTGSAAGCLLAVAAPALAGGEGTVLFSAALSLLAALTFQLHAARTVAHRPPPAYHASRTTHHVSRFTFHASRFTQAVFALIFIFAALRPPASLQIRLSPYKSLSYALLYPDAELIFRRWNSFSRVDVVRSSSIRSLPGSGFSCPSPPPPQLGLTVDGDDLSPISHVTPGFTALEFTDCLLTALPYRLRPRPSVLVLEPRGGFDVLVALAEGARAVTAVEANPLIVEAVRAQREWAGGVYDDPRVTVALEEGRAYARRTLARYDVIVLSLTAPQRTVTSGAYSLAEDYRYTVQAFSDYLARLDEGGLLVVTRWLQVPPSEEIRAFALAVEAVERAGGAPQASIVALRSYQHMLVLVRRGPFTEEELEIVRAFAAPRAFDLVYLPGVRPDEVNRYNVLPEPTYYRACLALLEAADRRAWYRAYPFDVQPPRDDQPFFGHFFKWRQAPEVLAMAGHTWQPFGGAGYFVLLALLVLALLAAGVLILLPLVARGFSALAAQGKREEARHGGALSAMLGYFALLGLGYLCVEIPLLQRFILFLGHPAYAMATVLFALLLFSGLGSLISRRVPLWLVLILLPVFVGVYVLGLPALFAVTLAVPLAGRLIVAVVALAPAGLLMGMPFPKGLALLERRAPALITWAWGVNGAVSVVASILAALLALSFGFSAVLGVGAACYLGAWITVAAIHAPRSPSSPRR
;
A
#
# COMPACT_ATOMS: atom_id res chain seq x y z
N MET A 1 2.94 0.86 35.12
CA MET A 1 2.25 2.00 34.48
C MET A 1 3.08 2.63 33.36
N THR A 2 4.42 2.77 33.45
CA THR A 2 5.24 3.32 32.36
C THR A 2 5.08 2.53 31.06
N TYR A 3 5.12 1.20 31.13
CA TYR A 3 4.90 0.35 29.93
C TYR A 3 3.46 0.44 29.37
N ALA A 4 2.46 0.67 30.23
CA ALA A 4 1.09 0.88 29.77
C ALA A 4 0.94 2.22 29.02
N GLY A 5 1.57 3.28 29.54
CA GLY A 5 1.61 4.57 28.83
C GLY A 5 2.35 4.47 27.50
N LEU A 6 3.48 3.75 27.45
CA LEU A 6 4.23 3.50 26.23
C LEU A 6 3.41 2.67 25.21
N PHE A 7 2.72 1.63 25.68
CA PHE A 7 1.80 0.83 24.85
C PHE A 7 0.73 1.71 24.20
N LEU A 8 0.08 2.60 24.95
CA LEU A 8 -0.95 3.50 24.42
C LEU A 8 -0.38 4.53 23.43
N LEU A 9 0.80 5.09 23.72
CA LEU A 9 1.46 6.04 22.81
C LEU A 9 1.85 5.35 21.50
N SER A 10 2.38 4.13 21.57
CA SER A 10 2.75 3.35 20.40
C SER A 10 1.52 2.92 19.59
N ALA A 11 0.42 2.56 20.26
CA ALA A 11 -0.86 2.28 19.59
C ALA A 11 -1.38 3.54 18.87
N ALA A 12 -1.34 4.72 19.51
CA ALA A 12 -1.70 5.98 18.89
C ALA A 12 -0.85 6.27 17.65
N THR A 13 0.46 6.01 17.73
CA THR A 13 1.42 6.26 16.65
C THR A 13 1.13 5.43 15.42
N LEU A 14 0.94 4.11 15.58
CA LEU A 14 0.65 3.22 14.43
C LEU A 14 -0.77 3.42 13.89
N THR A 15 -1.76 3.71 14.76
CA THR A 15 -3.09 4.09 14.29
C THR A 15 -3.02 5.33 13.41
N PHE A 16 -2.25 6.34 13.80
CA PHE A 16 -2.04 7.56 13.03
C PHE A 16 -1.31 7.29 11.72
N GLU A 17 -0.22 6.51 11.73
CA GLU A 17 0.57 6.16 10.55
C GLU A 17 -0.27 5.47 9.47
N ILE A 18 -0.96 4.38 9.84
CA ILE A 18 -1.78 3.60 8.90
C ILE A 18 -2.97 4.46 8.41
N ASN A 19 -3.57 5.27 9.28
CA ASN A 19 -4.64 6.16 8.85
C ASN A 19 -4.16 7.25 7.89
N LEU A 20 -2.94 7.79 8.07
CA LEU A 20 -2.36 8.74 7.12
C LEU A 20 -2.17 8.12 5.73
N THR A 21 -1.72 6.86 5.62
CA THR A 21 -1.60 6.20 4.31
C THR A 21 -2.95 6.17 3.59
N ARG A 22 -4.03 5.95 4.31
CA ARG A 22 -5.41 5.96 3.77
C ARG A 22 -5.89 7.36 3.42
N ILE A 23 -5.67 8.34 4.30
CA ILE A 23 -6.01 9.74 4.01
C ILE A 23 -5.31 10.22 2.74
N PHE A 24 -4.02 9.90 2.58
CA PHE A 24 -3.27 10.29 1.40
C PHE A 24 -3.66 9.50 0.15
N SER A 25 -4.10 8.24 0.27
CA SER A 25 -4.73 7.50 -0.82
C SER A 25 -5.99 8.20 -1.33
N VAL A 26 -6.85 8.68 -0.42
CA VAL A 26 -8.07 9.43 -0.75
C VAL A 26 -7.74 10.82 -1.30
N ALA A 27 -6.91 11.58 -0.58
CA ALA A 27 -6.63 12.99 -0.89
C ALA A 27 -5.77 13.16 -2.14
N GLN A 28 -4.78 12.29 -2.36
CA GLN A 28 -3.78 12.35 -3.41
C GLN A 28 -3.80 11.03 -4.23
N PHE A 29 -2.69 10.26 -4.24
CA PHE A 29 -2.56 9.01 -4.97
C PHE A 29 -1.83 7.95 -4.14
N TYR A 30 -1.99 6.69 -4.50
CA TYR A 30 -1.47 5.53 -3.78
C TYR A 30 0.05 5.57 -3.49
N HIS A 31 0.85 6.12 -4.41
CA HIS A 31 2.31 6.17 -4.22
C HIS A 31 2.77 7.02 -3.02
N PHE A 32 1.92 7.93 -2.51
CA PHE A 32 2.22 8.68 -1.29
C PHE A 32 2.17 7.82 -0.01
N ALA A 33 1.61 6.59 -0.07
CA ALA A 33 1.68 5.67 1.07
C ALA A 33 3.13 5.32 1.47
N PHE A 34 4.02 5.12 0.49
CA PHE A 34 5.46 4.89 0.76
C PHE A 34 6.13 6.10 1.42
N MET A 35 5.70 7.31 1.08
CA MET A 35 6.15 8.53 1.74
C MET A 35 5.78 8.52 3.23
N ILE A 36 4.57 8.09 3.59
CA ILE A 36 4.12 8.06 4.99
C ILE A 36 5.00 7.13 5.84
N VAL A 37 5.28 5.93 5.36
CA VAL A 37 6.19 5.00 6.06
C VAL A 37 7.59 5.61 6.22
N SER A 38 8.12 6.22 5.16
CA SER A 38 9.43 6.85 5.18
C SER A 38 9.51 8.02 6.18
N LEU A 39 8.49 8.89 6.23
CA LEU A 39 8.48 10.03 7.15
C LEU A 39 8.28 9.61 8.62
N ALA A 40 7.53 8.54 8.87
CA ALA A 40 7.40 7.98 10.22
C ALA A 40 8.77 7.49 10.73
N LEU A 41 9.48 6.72 9.91
CA LEU A 41 10.83 6.25 10.22
C LEU A 41 11.83 7.41 10.37
N LEU A 42 11.69 8.50 9.57
CA LEU A 42 12.51 9.72 9.72
C LEU A 42 12.29 10.35 11.08
N GLY A 43 11.05 10.50 11.53
CA GLY A 43 10.73 11.02 12.85
C GLY A 43 11.38 10.19 13.97
N PHE A 44 11.26 8.86 13.90
CA PHE A 44 11.91 7.96 14.84
C PHE A 44 13.45 8.08 14.81
N GLY A 45 14.05 8.09 13.63
CA GLY A 45 15.51 8.22 13.48
C GLY A 45 16.05 9.56 14.00
N ALA A 46 15.38 10.67 13.65
CA ALA A 46 15.74 12.01 14.09
C ALA A 46 15.67 12.17 15.62
N SER A 47 14.78 11.44 16.29
CA SER A 47 14.66 11.46 17.75
C SER A 47 15.93 10.96 18.46
N GLY A 48 16.60 9.94 17.92
CA GLY A 48 17.89 9.45 18.45
C GLY A 48 19.00 10.48 18.32
N THR A 49 19.09 11.12 17.16
CA THR A 49 20.04 12.21 16.91
C THR A 49 19.79 13.40 17.86
N PHE A 50 18.53 13.77 18.03
CA PHE A 50 18.12 14.86 18.93
C PHE A 50 18.58 14.60 20.36
N LEU A 51 18.35 13.40 20.91
CA LEU A 51 18.81 13.04 22.25
C LEU A 51 20.34 12.97 22.38
N THR A 52 21.03 12.72 21.27
CA THR A 52 22.51 12.79 21.23
C THR A 52 23.00 14.23 21.27
N LEU A 53 22.32 15.15 20.55
CA LEU A 53 22.66 16.57 20.52
C LEU A 53 22.32 17.29 21.84
N PHE A 54 21.27 16.86 22.52
CA PHE A 54 20.76 17.48 23.74
C PHE A 54 20.85 16.52 24.96
N PRO A 55 22.06 16.20 25.47
CA PRO A 55 22.24 15.26 26.59
C PRO A 55 21.46 15.65 27.85
N ARG A 56 21.29 16.96 28.09
CA ARG A 56 20.52 17.48 29.22
C ARG A 56 19.08 16.96 29.26
N LEU A 57 18.48 16.68 28.10
CA LEU A 57 17.13 16.12 28.02
C LEU A 57 17.14 14.64 28.43
N ARG A 58 18.19 13.89 28.07
CA ARG A 58 18.39 12.51 28.46
C ARG A 58 18.58 12.32 29.97
N GLU A 59 19.16 13.32 30.64
CA GLU A 59 19.38 13.34 32.09
C GLU A 59 18.13 13.72 32.89
N ARG A 60 17.09 14.27 32.23
CA ARG A 60 15.83 14.60 32.90
C ARG A 60 15.08 13.34 33.29
N ASP A 61 14.34 13.42 34.40
CA ASP A 61 13.45 12.35 34.85
C ASP A 61 12.41 12.01 33.77
N PRO A 62 12.42 10.78 33.20
CA PRO A 62 11.42 10.36 32.22
C PRO A 62 9.98 10.57 32.68
N ALA A 63 9.72 10.37 33.97
CA ALA A 63 8.37 10.52 34.55
C ALA A 63 7.76 11.93 34.35
N ARG A 64 8.62 12.95 34.20
CA ARG A 64 8.19 14.35 33.94
C ARG A 64 8.14 14.65 32.44
N THR A 65 8.96 14.01 31.63
CA THR A 65 9.12 14.34 30.21
C THR A 65 8.11 13.60 29.32
N LEU A 66 7.81 12.32 29.65
CA LEU A 66 6.91 11.47 28.85
C LEU A 66 5.49 12.04 28.68
N PRO A 67 4.84 12.61 29.71
CA PRO A 67 3.53 13.23 29.54
C PRO A 67 3.54 14.38 28.51
N TRP A 68 4.58 15.21 28.52
CA TRP A 68 4.73 16.33 27.58
C TRP A 68 4.98 15.86 26.15
N LEU A 69 5.77 14.81 25.95
CA LEU A 69 5.98 14.21 24.63
C LEU A 69 4.69 13.61 24.08
N SER A 70 3.85 13.01 24.93
CA SER A 70 2.53 12.50 24.50
C SER A 70 1.57 13.65 24.15
N TRP A 71 1.60 14.78 24.87
CA TRP A 71 0.87 15.98 24.48
C TRP A 71 1.36 16.56 23.15
N ALA A 72 2.68 16.64 22.99
CA ALA A 72 3.29 17.13 21.77
C ALA A 72 2.90 16.24 20.57
N PHE A 73 2.87 14.91 20.74
CA PHE A 73 2.34 14.00 19.72
C PHE A 73 0.90 14.35 19.36
N ALA A 74 0.00 14.47 20.33
CA ALA A 74 -1.42 14.76 20.08
C ALA A 74 -1.63 16.06 19.30
N LEU A 75 -0.95 17.12 19.72
CA LEU A 75 -1.04 18.44 19.08
C LEU A 75 -0.42 18.44 17.67
N THR A 76 0.75 17.82 17.52
CA THR A 76 1.43 17.78 16.22
C THR A 76 0.75 16.84 15.24
N ALA A 77 0.10 15.76 15.69
CA ALA A 77 -0.69 14.86 14.83
C ALA A 77 -1.87 15.62 14.21
N VAL A 78 -2.64 16.35 15.01
CA VAL A 78 -3.75 17.15 14.50
C VAL A 78 -3.25 18.36 13.70
N GLY A 79 -2.22 19.05 14.19
CA GLY A 79 -1.65 20.23 13.53
C GLY A 79 -0.99 19.93 12.18
N SER A 80 -0.23 18.83 12.07
CA SER A 80 0.38 18.42 10.80
C SER A 80 -0.66 17.97 9.77
N TYR A 81 -1.70 17.27 10.22
CA TYR A 81 -2.83 16.94 9.34
C TYR A 81 -3.55 18.21 8.88
N ALA A 82 -3.87 19.13 9.78
CA ALA A 82 -4.48 20.40 9.42
C ALA A 82 -3.61 21.20 8.43
N LEU A 83 -2.28 21.21 8.61
CA LEU A 83 -1.36 21.84 7.67
C LEU A 83 -1.55 21.31 6.25
N THR A 84 -1.68 20.00 6.07
CA THR A 84 -1.88 19.40 4.74
C THR A 84 -3.19 19.81 4.08
N LEU A 85 -4.20 20.19 4.87
CA LEU A 85 -5.47 20.70 4.35
C LEU A 85 -5.39 22.16 3.90
N TYR A 86 -4.61 23.00 4.61
CA TYR A 86 -4.57 24.43 4.36
C TYR A 86 -3.41 24.89 3.50
N VAL A 87 -2.37 24.05 3.34
CA VAL A 87 -1.27 24.27 2.41
C VAL A 87 -1.37 23.24 1.29
N PRO A 88 -2.06 23.56 0.18
CA PRO A 88 -2.33 22.59 -0.88
C PRO A 88 -1.04 22.19 -1.60
N PHE A 89 -0.87 20.91 -1.80
CA PHE A 89 0.21 20.30 -2.59
C PHE A 89 -0.36 19.78 -3.90
N ASP A 90 0.27 20.18 -5.02
CA ASP A 90 -0.06 19.69 -6.35
C ASP A 90 1.09 18.86 -6.90
N SER A 91 0.89 17.53 -6.91
CA SER A 91 1.91 16.57 -7.32
C SER A 91 2.27 16.65 -8.82
N PHE A 92 1.36 17.16 -9.67
CA PHE A 92 1.61 17.27 -11.11
C PHE A 92 2.34 18.56 -11.48
N ARG A 93 2.23 19.59 -10.64
CA ARG A 93 2.96 20.86 -10.85
C ARG A 93 4.42 20.80 -10.38
N ILE A 94 4.82 19.78 -9.63
CA ILE A 94 6.18 19.71 -9.07
C ILE A 94 7.28 19.77 -10.12
N ALA A 95 7.00 19.32 -11.34
CA ALA A 95 7.93 19.37 -12.48
C ALA A 95 8.15 20.78 -13.06
N HIS A 96 7.21 21.71 -12.80
CA HIS A 96 7.21 23.05 -13.41
C HIS A 96 7.28 24.17 -12.37
N ASP A 97 6.88 23.88 -11.13
CA ASP A 97 6.89 24.85 -10.02
C ASP A 97 7.71 24.31 -8.85
N TRP A 98 8.95 24.80 -8.72
CA TRP A 98 9.86 24.43 -7.64
C TRP A 98 9.27 24.69 -6.25
N ARG A 99 8.29 25.61 -6.11
CA ARG A 99 7.59 25.88 -4.84
C ARG A 99 6.86 24.65 -4.33
N GLN A 100 6.37 23.78 -5.24
CA GLN A 100 5.72 22.53 -4.87
C GLN A 100 6.70 21.56 -4.20
N GLY A 101 7.98 21.58 -4.59
CA GLY A 101 9.04 20.86 -3.88
C GLY A 101 9.21 21.35 -2.44
N GLY A 102 9.14 22.68 -2.22
CA GLY A 102 9.15 23.27 -0.87
C GLY A 102 7.93 22.89 -0.05
N VAL A 103 6.73 22.88 -0.65
CA VAL A 103 5.49 22.44 0.01
C VAL A 103 5.57 20.95 0.37
N LEU A 104 6.08 20.09 -0.52
CA LEU A 104 6.29 18.68 -0.23
C LEU A 104 7.26 18.48 0.94
N ALA A 105 8.37 19.20 0.96
CA ALA A 105 9.33 19.15 2.07
C ALA A 105 8.70 19.63 3.39
N LEU A 106 7.88 20.67 3.36
CA LEU A 106 7.12 21.16 4.52
C LEU A 106 6.16 20.08 5.04
N HIS A 107 5.37 19.47 4.15
CA HIS A 107 4.48 18.37 4.53
C HIS A 107 5.27 17.19 5.12
N TYR A 108 6.40 16.84 4.50
CA TYR A 108 7.25 15.76 4.94
C TYR A 108 7.76 15.98 6.37
N VAL A 109 8.29 17.15 6.66
CA VAL A 109 8.79 17.50 8.00
C VAL A 109 7.65 17.62 9.01
N ALA A 110 6.55 18.29 8.65
CA ALA A 110 5.41 18.48 9.55
C ALA A 110 4.79 17.13 9.96
N LEU A 111 4.54 16.24 9.00
CA LEU A 111 3.99 14.91 9.26
C LEU A 111 4.98 13.99 9.99
N ALA A 112 6.30 14.20 9.86
CA ALA A 112 7.31 13.46 10.64
C ALA A 112 7.35 13.88 12.13
N THR A 113 6.85 15.07 12.47
CA THR A 113 6.96 15.63 13.85
C THR A 113 6.22 14.80 14.91
N PRO A 114 5.01 14.27 14.71
CA PRO A 114 4.36 13.38 15.68
C PRO A 114 5.22 12.14 15.97
N PHE A 115 5.76 11.51 14.93
CA PHE A 115 6.62 10.35 15.06
C PHE A 115 7.93 10.66 15.75
N PHE A 116 8.47 11.88 15.56
CA PHE A 116 9.60 12.37 16.30
C PHE A 116 9.29 12.48 17.82
N CYS A 117 8.12 12.96 18.20
CA CYS A 117 7.69 13.04 19.59
C CYS A 117 7.56 11.64 20.23
N SER A 118 6.90 10.70 19.54
CA SER A 118 6.78 9.32 19.98
C SER A 118 8.15 8.61 20.03
N GLY A 119 8.98 8.76 19.01
CA GLY A 119 10.32 8.23 18.95
C GLY A 119 11.22 8.76 20.07
N THR A 120 11.10 10.05 20.41
CA THR A 120 11.84 10.65 21.53
C THR A 120 11.44 10.01 22.87
N ALA A 121 10.14 9.71 23.07
CA ALA A 121 9.68 9.03 24.28
C ALA A 121 10.25 7.63 24.41
N ILE A 122 10.27 6.86 23.29
CA ILE A 122 10.84 5.50 23.25
C ILE A 122 12.36 5.56 23.49
N ALA A 123 13.07 6.39 22.77
CA ALA A 123 14.52 6.53 22.86
C ALA A 123 14.98 7.00 24.25
N LEU A 124 14.19 7.90 24.88
CA LEU A 124 14.44 8.36 26.25
C LEU A 124 14.32 7.21 27.25
N LEU A 125 13.28 6.37 27.14
CA LEU A 125 13.10 5.19 28.00
C LEU A 125 14.21 4.14 27.79
N LEU A 126 14.59 3.88 26.55
CA LEU A 126 15.70 2.96 26.22
C LEU A 126 17.04 3.46 26.79
N ALA A 127 17.29 4.77 26.73
CA ALA A 127 18.50 5.37 27.26
C ALA A 127 18.52 5.45 28.80
N ALA A 128 17.35 5.65 29.44
CA ALA A 128 17.24 5.76 30.89
C ALA A 128 17.27 4.39 31.59
N GLN A 129 16.83 3.33 30.94
CA GLN A 129 16.75 1.97 31.50
C GLN A 129 17.26 0.91 30.50
N PRO A 130 18.55 0.95 30.13
CA PRO A 130 19.10 0.04 29.12
C PRO A 130 18.99 -1.43 29.54
N GLU A 131 19.12 -1.75 30.84
CA GLU A 131 18.92 -3.12 31.37
C GLU A 131 17.51 -3.69 31.09
N GLN A 132 16.52 -2.82 30.91
CA GLN A 132 15.13 -3.19 30.63
C GLN A 132 14.74 -2.89 29.16
N ALA A 133 15.70 -2.68 28.28
CA ALA A 133 15.46 -2.36 26.88
C ALA A 133 14.53 -3.38 26.20
N ASN A 134 14.66 -4.66 26.52
CA ASN A 134 13.78 -5.72 26.01
C ASN A 134 12.31 -5.55 26.42
N ARG A 135 12.02 -5.07 27.63
CA ARG A 135 10.64 -4.79 28.09
C ARG A 135 10.08 -3.53 27.47
N THR A 136 10.90 -2.48 27.39
CA THR A 136 10.54 -1.23 26.74
C THR A 136 10.22 -1.46 25.26
N TYR A 137 11.08 -2.20 24.58
CA TYR A 137 10.90 -2.54 23.16
C TYR A 137 9.66 -3.43 22.95
N ALA A 138 9.42 -4.40 23.84
CA ALA A 138 8.22 -5.22 23.79
C ALA A 138 6.93 -4.41 23.99
N ALA A 139 6.89 -3.49 24.96
CA ALA A 139 5.72 -2.63 25.19
C ALA A 139 5.45 -1.71 23.99
N ASN A 140 6.52 -1.18 23.35
CA ASN A 140 6.41 -0.40 22.13
C ASN A 140 5.81 -1.25 21.00
N LEU A 141 6.38 -2.40 20.69
CA LEU A 141 5.94 -3.23 19.56
C LEU A 141 4.54 -3.81 19.76
N THR A 142 4.20 -4.27 20.96
CA THR A 142 2.86 -4.78 21.25
C THR A 142 1.81 -3.68 21.23
N GLY A 143 2.16 -2.46 21.68
CA GLY A 143 1.31 -1.28 21.54
C GLY A 143 1.09 -0.92 20.08
N SER A 144 2.14 -0.92 19.28
CA SER A 144 2.09 -0.73 17.83
C SER A 144 1.20 -1.78 17.16
N ALA A 145 1.31 -3.06 17.54
CA ALA A 145 0.44 -4.12 17.04
C ALA A 145 -1.05 -3.83 17.34
N ALA A 146 -1.37 -3.37 18.55
CA ALA A 146 -2.75 -2.95 18.87
C ALA A 146 -3.19 -1.77 17.99
N GLY A 147 -2.30 -0.83 17.70
CA GLY A 147 -2.54 0.29 16.80
C GLY A 147 -2.92 -0.14 15.38
N CYS A 148 -2.34 -1.23 14.87
CA CYS A 148 -2.71 -1.80 13.56
C CYS A 148 -4.17 -2.25 13.52
N LEU A 149 -4.67 -2.86 14.59
CA LEU A 149 -6.08 -3.28 14.67
C LEU A 149 -7.02 -2.07 14.79
N LEU A 150 -6.63 -1.07 15.57
CA LEU A 150 -7.39 0.17 15.71
C LEU A 150 -7.47 0.94 14.40
N ALA A 151 -6.41 0.94 13.60
CA ALA A 151 -6.37 1.59 12.29
C ALA A 151 -7.35 0.98 11.26
N VAL A 152 -7.74 -0.28 11.43
CA VAL A 152 -8.78 -0.93 10.61
C VAL A 152 -10.19 -0.60 11.12
N ALA A 153 -10.37 -0.60 12.44
CA ALA A 153 -11.69 -0.42 13.05
C ALA A 153 -12.14 1.06 13.11
N ALA A 154 -11.23 1.97 13.44
CA ALA A 154 -11.57 3.36 13.69
C ALA A 154 -12.13 4.12 12.47
N PRO A 155 -11.62 3.96 11.23
CA PRO A 155 -12.18 4.65 10.07
C PRO A 155 -13.63 4.29 9.76
N ALA A 156 -14.06 3.06 10.06
CA ALA A 156 -15.46 2.65 9.87
C ALA A 156 -16.41 3.38 10.84
N LEU A 157 -15.94 3.82 12.01
CA LEU A 157 -16.72 4.48 13.02
C LEU A 157 -16.62 6.01 12.94
N ALA A 158 -15.43 6.52 12.63
CA ALA A 158 -15.07 7.93 12.76
C ALA A 158 -14.64 8.59 11.44
N GLY A 159 -14.53 7.83 10.37
CA GLY A 159 -13.87 8.29 9.14
C GLY A 159 -12.36 8.45 9.29
N GLY A 160 -11.68 8.79 8.19
CA GLY A 160 -10.24 9.06 8.22
C GLY A 160 -9.89 10.26 9.10
N GLU A 161 -10.65 11.32 8.98
CA GLU A 161 -10.51 12.57 9.73
C GLU A 161 -10.66 12.37 11.24
N GLY A 162 -11.70 11.64 11.63
CA GLY A 162 -11.98 11.30 13.03
C GLY A 162 -10.92 10.39 13.62
N THR A 163 -10.33 9.49 12.81
CA THR A 163 -9.26 8.60 13.27
C THR A 163 -7.98 9.37 13.64
N VAL A 164 -7.70 10.53 13.01
CA VAL A 164 -6.62 11.44 13.47
C VAL A 164 -6.88 11.92 14.89
N LEU A 165 -8.10 12.40 15.16
CA LEU A 165 -8.50 12.87 16.49
C LEU A 165 -8.50 11.74 17.53
N PHE A 166 -8.92 10.55 17.14
CA PHE A 166 -8.86 9.34 17.97
C PHE A 166 -7.42 8.97 18.35
N SER A 167 -6.48 9.05 17.41
CA SER A 167 -5.04 8.82 17.70
C SER A 167 -4.49 9.86 18.68
N ALA A 168 -4.89 11.14 18.55
CA ALA A 168 -4.54 12.18 19.50
C ALA A 168 -5.12 11.89 20.90
N ALA A 169 -6.37 11.44 20.99
CA ALA A 169 -7.00 11.05 22.24
C ALA A 169 -6.26 9.90 22.94
N LEU A 170 -5.87 8.86 22.18
CA LEU A 170 -5.05 7.74 22.72
C LEU A 170 -3.73 8.23 23.30
N SER A 171 -3.08 9.18 22.64
CA SER A 171 -1.84 9.78 23.15
C SER A 171 -2.05 10.59 24.43
N LEU A 172 -3.17 11.29 24.57
CA LEU A 172 -3.53 11.98 25.81
C LEU A 172 -3.83 11.01 26.96
N LEU A 173 -4.43 9.84 26.67
CA LEU A 173 -4.58 8.75 27.65
C LEU A 173 -3.22 8.18 28.05
N ALA A 174 -2.26 8.09 27.11
CA ALA A 174 -0.88 7.75 27.45
C ALA A 174 -0.25 8.76 28.40
N ALA A 175 -0.42 10.07 28.13
CA ALA A 175 0.04 11.14 29.02
C ALA A 175 -0.52 11.00 30.43
N LEU A 176 -1.82 10.72 30.55
CA LEU A 176 -2.47 10.48 31.82
C LEU A 176 -1.89 9.27 32.57
N THR A 177 -1.64 8.15 31.89
CA THR A 177 -1.03 6.95 32.51
C THR A 177 0.39 7.21 32.97
N PHE A 178 1.20 7.97 32.23
CA PHE A 178 2.54 8.42 32.67
C PHE A 178 2.48 9.31 33.92
N GLN A 179 1.55 10.26 33.98
CA GLN A 179 1.38 11.12 35.17
C GLN A 179 0.89 10.36 36.40
N LEU A 180 0.00 9.38 36.23
CA LEU A 180 -0.45 8.53 37.33
C LEU A 180 0.71 7.71 37.91
N HIS A 181 1.66 7.29 37.06
CA HIS A 181 2.86 6.61 37.53
C HIS A 181 3.80 7.55 38.30
N ALA A 182 4.09 8.73 37.73
CA ALA A 182 4.92 9.73 38.38
C ALA A 182 4.44 10.10 39.79
N ALA A 183 3.13 10.22 39.96
CA ALA A 183 2.55 10.54 41.27
C ALA A 183 2.70 9.43 42.30
N ARG A 184 2.62 8.14 41.91
CA ARG A 184 2.84 7.01 42.80
C ARG A 184 4.30 6.91 43.22
N THR A 185 5.25 7.16 42.34
CA THR A 185 6.68 7.14 42.66
C THR A 185 7.10 8.29 43.60
N VAL A 186 6.47 9.45 43.48
CA VAL A 186 6.68 10.58 44.40
C VAL A 186 6.08 10.32 45.77
N ALA A 187 4.90 9.66 45.86
CA ALA A 187 4.23 9.35 47.09
C ALA A 187 4.98 8.31 47.98
N HIS A 188 5.85 7.49 47.35
CA HIS A 188 6.65 6.48 48.06
C HIS A 188 8.08 6.92 48.41
N ARG A 189 8.52 8.15 48.02
CA ARG A 189 9.77 8.68 48.49
C ARG A 189 9.65 9.24 49.91
N PRO A 190 10.53 8.88 50.85
CA PRO A 190 10.54 9.48 52.16
C PRO A 190 10.68 11.01 52.05
N PRO A 191 9.97 11.79 52.84
CA PRO A 191 10.09 13.24 52.79
C PRO A 191 11.55 13.65 53.03
N PRO A 192 12.07 14.65 52.26
CA PRO A 192 13.41 15.19 52.48
C PRO A 192 13.44 15.82 53.88
N ALA A 193 14.51 15.55 54.63
CA ALA A 193 14.70 15.95 56.02
C ALA A 193 14.89 17.45 56.24
N TYR A 194 14.52 18.32 55.28
CA TYR A 194 14.59 19.75 55.39
C TYR A 194 13.22 20.39 55.22
N HIS A 195 12.88 21.35 56.07
CA HIS A 195 11.67 22.13 56.12
C HIS A 195 11.26 22.79 54.78
N ALA A 196 10.57 22.08 53.94
CA ALA A 196 9.81 22.65 52.84
C ALA A 196 8.46 23.10 53.38
N SER A 197 8.15 24.39 53.24
CA SER A 197 6.91 25.01 53.77
C SER A 197 5.66 24.25 53.29
N ARG A 198 4.68 24.07 54.12
CA ARG A 198 3.39 23.40 53.82
C ARG A 198 2.69 23.96 52.58
N THR A 199 2.90 25.20 52.24
CA THR A 199 2.36 25.89 51.08
C THR A 199 2.88 25.34 49.75
N THR A 200 4.16 24.99 49.66
CA THR A 200 4.74 24.44 48.40
C THR A 200 4.22 23.03 48.11
N HIS A 201 3.86 22.23 49.12
CA HIS A 201 3.25 20.93 48.94
C HIS A 201 1.79 20.98 48.43
N HIS A 202 1.01 21.99 48.88
CA HIS A 202 -0.37 22.16 48.42
C HIS A 202 -0.44 22.66 46.99
N VAL A 203 0.39 23.61 46.61
CA VAL A 203 0.47 24.13 45.22
C VAL A 203 0.93 23.03 44.25
N SER A 204 1.89 22.19 44.61
CA SER A 204 2.34 21.09 43.75
C SER A 204 1.27 20.00 43.58
N ARG A 205 0.50 19.67 44.59
CA ARG A 205 -0.62 18.72 44.47
C ARG A 205 -1.78 19.29 43.66
N PHE A 206 -2.13 20.55 43.83
CA PHE A 206 -3.20 21.17 43.05
C PHE A 206 -2.86 21.28 41.59
N THR A 207 -1.64 21.68 41.23
CA THR A 207 -1.18 21.70 39.84
C THR A 207 -1.16 20.31 39.19
N PHE A 208 -0.82 19.25 39.97
CA PHE A 208 -0.85 17.88 39.49
C PHE A 208 -2.29 17.36 39.25
N HIS A 209 -3.24 17.70 40.10
CA HIS A 209 -4.65 17.30 39.91
C HIS A 209 -5.29 18.07 38.77
N ALA A 210 -5.03 19.39 38.66
CA ALA A 210 -5.48 20.20 37.55
C ALA A 210 -4.98 19.70 36.19
N SER A 211 -3.69 19.31 36.08
CA SER A 211 -3.10 18.77 34.84
C SER A 211 -3.75 17.45 34.43
N ARG A 212 -4.08 16.54 35.36
CA ARG A 212 -4.77 15.28 35.05
C ARG A 212 -6.20 15.48 34.59
N PHE A 213 -6.93 16.36 35.27
CA PHE A 213 -8.29 16.74 34.88
C PHE A 213 -8.29 17.30 33.47
N THR A 214 -7.37 18.24 33.18
CA THR A 214 -7.21 18.83 31.84
C THR A 214 -6.95 17.74 30.78
N GLN A 215 -6.06 16.78 31.03
CA GLN A 215 -5.78 15.71 30.08
C GLN A 215 -6.99 14.81 29.83
N ALA A 216 -7.72 14.43 30.87
CA ALA A 216 -8.93 13.63 30.74
C ALA A 216 -10.01 14.37 29.94
N VAL A 217 -10.19 15.66 30.21
CA VAL A 217 -11.15 16.50 29.48
C VAL A 217 -10.77 16.61 28.01
N PHE A 218 -9.51 16.91 27.68
CA PHE A 218 -9.07 16.99 26.28
C PHE A 218 -9.17 15.64 25.57
N ALA A 219 -8.84 14.53 26.23
CA ALA A 219 -9.02 13.19 25.66
C ALA A 219 -10.50 12.94 25.32
N LEU A 220 -11.42 13.29 26.21
CA LEU A 220 -12.87 13.19 25.97
C LEU A 220 -13.33 14.10 24.83
N ILE A 221 -12.83 15.35 24.78
CA ILE A 221 -13.13 16.29 23.68
C ILE A 221 -12.69 15.69 22.35
N PHE A 222 -11.48 15.13 22.26
CA PHE A 222 -10.98 14.53 21.03
C PHE A 222 -11.74 13.23 20.66
N ILE A 223 -12.15 12.41 21.63
CA ILE A 223 -13.00 11.24 21.38
C ILE A 223 -14.36 11.68 20.81
N PHE A 224 -14.99 12.70 21.41
CA PHE A 224 -16.26 13.21 20.92
C PHE A 224 -16.11 13.83 19.51
N ALA A 225 -15.08 14.67 19.32
CA ALA A 225 -14.78 15.25 18.02
C ALA A 225 -14.39 14.19 16.96
N ALA A 226 -13.81 13.06 17.36
CA ALA A 226 -13.53 11.94 16.46
C ALA A 226 -14.81 11.34 15.87
N LEU A 227 -15.87 11.20 16.66
CA LEU A 227 -17.15 10.66 16.18
C LEU A 227 -17.92 11.65 15.29
N ARG A 228 -17.64 12.95 15.42
CA ARG A 228 -18.21 14.03 14.59
C ARG A 228 -17.11 15.03 14.23
N PRO A 229 -16.24 14.68 13.27
CA PRO A 229 -15.12 15.55 12.92
C PRO A 229 -15.61 16.93 12.43
N PRO A 230 -14.97 18.01 12.87
CA PRO A 230 -15.29 19.36 12.39
C PRO A 230 -15.15 19.47 10.88
N ALA A 231 -16.01 20.26 10.24
CA ALA A 231 -15.97 20.48 8.79
C ALA A 231 -14.62 21.04 8.31
N SER A 232 -13.93 21.81 9.18
CA SER A 232 -12.59 22.33 8.91
C SER A 232 -11.49 21.27 8.76
N LEU A 233 -11.74 20.03 9.24
CA LEU A 233 -10.81 18.91 9.12
C LEU A 233 -11.19 17.90 8.03
N GLN A 234 -12.19 18.18 7.20
CA GLN A 234 -12.56 17.32 6.09
C GLN A 234 -11.43 17.22 5.06
N ILE A 235 -11.21 16.00 4.55
CA ILE A 235 -10.21 15.71 3.53
C ILE A 235 -10.47 16.54 2.27
N ARG A 236 -9.45 17.27 1.82
CA ARG A 236 -9.45 17.97 0.54
C ARG A 236 -8.82 17.06 -0.51
N LEU A 237 -9.58 16.80 -1.57
CA LEU A 237 -9.13 15.95 -2.66
C LEU A 237 -8.22 16.73 -3.60
N SER A 238 -7.25 16.03 -4.19
CA SER A 238 -6.50 16.54 -5.33
C SER A 238 -7.46 16.91 -6.47
N PRO A 239 -7.24 18.03 -7.19
CA PRO A 239 -8.06 18.40 -8.32
C PRO A 239 -8.08 17.36 -9.45
N TYR A 240 -7.13 16.43 -9.46
CA TYR A 240 -7.00 15.37 -10.47
C TYR A 240 -7.78 14.09 -10.15
N LYS A 241 -8.42 14.02 -8.98
CA LYS A 241 -9.29 12.89 -8.61
C LYS A 241 -10.59 12.91 -9.40
N SER A 242 -11.08 11.73 -9.79
CA SER A 242 -12.35 11.58 -10.53
C SER A 242 -13.52 12.23 -9.82
N LEU A 243 -13.60 12.13 -8.49
CA LEU A 243 -14.61 12.79 -7.67
C LEU A 243 -14.51 14.32 -7.75
N SER A 244 -13.28 14.86 -7.75
CA SER A 244 -13.10 16.30 -7.88
C SER A 244 -13.62 16.83 -9.22
N TYR A 245 -13.38 16.09 -10.31
CA TYR A 245 -13.95 16.44 -11.62
C TYR A 245 -15.47 16.34 -11.63
N ALA A 246 -16.02 15.25 -11.08
CA ALA A 246 -17.46 15.05 -11.04
C ALA A 246 -18.17 16.16 -10.24
N LEU A 247 -17.54 16.67 -9.19
CA LEU A 247 -18.08 17.76 -8.38
C LEU A 247 -17.96 19.17 -9.03
N LEU A 248 -17.25 19.28 -10.16
CA LEU A 248 -17.20 20.55 -10.94
C LEU A 248 -18.42 20.71 -11.87
N TYR A 249 -19.20 19.67 -12.09
CA TYR A 249 -20.42 19.80 -12.90
C TYR A 249 -21.44 20.70 -12.20
N PRO A 250 -22.17 21.56 -12.96
CA PRO A 250 -23.04 22.60 -12.36
C PRO A 250 -24.15 22.06 -11.45
N ASP A 251 -24.63 20.85 -11.72
CA ASP A 251 -25.70 20.17 -11.00
C ASP A 251 -25.20 19.02 -10.11
N ALA A 252 -23.91 19.03 -9.78
CA ALA A 252 -23.32 17.96 -9.00
C ALA A 252 -23.79 17.97 -7.54
N GLU A 253 -24.32 16.85 -7.10
CA GLU A 253 -24.76 16.61 -5.73
C GLU A 253 -24.13 15.32 -5.19
N LEU A 254 -23.48 15.41 -4.01
CA LEU A 254 -22.98 14.25 -3.29
C LEU A 254 -24.11 13.61 -2.50
N ILE A 255 -24.62 12.46 -2.96
CA ILE A 255 -25.80 11.81 -2.38
C ILE A 255 -25.46 10.65 -1.42
N PHE A 256 -24.20 10.17 -1.43
CA PHE A 256 -23.74 9.13 -0.53
C PHE A 256 -22.25 9.35 -0.21
N ARG A 257 -21.89 9.23 1.06
CA ARG A 257 -20.49 9.21 1.52
C ARG A 257 -20.37 8.39 2.78
N ARG A 258 -19.58 7.32 2.73
CA ARG A 258 -19.26 6.50 3.91
C ARG A 258 -17.85 5.95 3.86
N TRP A 259 -17.33 5.64 5.03
CA TRP A 259 -16.09 4.94 5.25
C TRP A 259 -16.33 3.52 5.75
N ASN A 260 -15.47 2.61 5.38
CA ASN A 260 -15.32 1.32 6.03
C ASN A 260 -13.82 0.97 6.20
N SER A 261 -13.53 -0.27 6.59
CA SER A 261 -12.16 -0.75 6.71
C SER A 261 -11.40 -0.80 5.39
N PHE A 262 -12.07 -0.81 4.23
CA PHE A 262 -11.46 -0.85 2.90
C PHE A 262 -11.15 0.54 2.36
N SER A 263 -12.16 1.40 2.32
CA SER A 263 -12.11 2.64 1.53
C SER A 263 -13.15 3.64 1.98
N ARG A 264 -13.11 4.81 1.36
CA ARG A 264 -14.24 5.75 1.31
C ARG A 264 -14.99 5.54 0.01
N VAL A 265 -16.30 5.34 0.08
CA VAL A 265 -17.18 5.27 -1.08
C VAL A 265 -18.04 6.53 -1.13
N ASP A 266 -18.03 7.18 -2.28
CA ASP A 266 -18.84 8.37 -2.57
C ASP A 266 -19.72 8.09 -3.79
N VAL A 267 -20.97 8.61 -3.79
CA VAL A 267 -21.85 8.60 -4.97
C VAL A 267 -22.27 10.03 -5.30
N VAL A 268 -22.05 10.44 -6.53
CA VAL A 268 -22.37 11.75 -7.06
C VAL A 268 -23.48 11.65 -8.09
N ARG A 269 -24.47 12.52 -7.98
CA ARG A 269 -25.53 12.76 -8.96
C ARG A 269 -25.14 13.95 -9.82
N SER A 270 -25.21 13.82 -11.14
CA SER A 270 -25.16 14.93 -12.09
C SER A 270 -25.69 14.47 -13.45
N SER A 271 -26.38 15.34 -14.15
CA SER A 271 -26.86 15.10 -15.53
C SER A 271 -25.72 14.93 -16.53
N SER A 272 -24.51 15.41 -16.18
CA SER A 272 -23.31 15.35 -17.00
C SER A 272 -22.53 14.04 -16.84
N ILE A 273 -22.86 13.20 -15.87
CA ILE A 273 -22.25 11.89 -15.72
C ILE A 273 -22.87 10.93 -16.72
N ARG A 274 -22.12 10.66 -17.80
CA ARG A 274 -22.54 9.77 -18.88
C ARG A 274 -21.35 9.00 -19.40
N SER A 275 -21.35 7.70 -19.26
CA SER A 275 -20.25 6.83 -19.67
C SER A 275 -20.77 5.52 -20.24
N LEU A 276 -20.33 5.18 -21.45
CA LEU A 276 -20.53 3.86 -22.06
C LEU A 276 -19.18 3.28 -22.47
N PRO A 277 -18.43 2.68 -21.52
CA PRO A 277 -17.15 2.07 -21.83
C PRO A 277 -17.30 0.98 -22.89
N GLY A 278 -16.50 1.04 -23.96
CA GLY A 278 -16.53 0.07 -25.03
C GLY A 278 -17.63 0.29 -26.08
N SER A 279 -18.32 1.44 -26.08
CA SER A 279 -19.29 1.76 -27.13
C SER A 279 -18.65 1.94 -28.49
N GLY A 280 -19.36 1.54 -29.55
CA GLY A 280 -19.03 1.82 -30.94
C GLY A 280 -19.49 3.19 -31.39
N PHE A 281 -18.90 3.71 -32.47
CA PHE A 281 -19.31 4.99 -33.06
C PHE A 281 -20.71 4.96 -33.68
N SER A 282 -21.15 3.82 -34.13
CA SER A 282 -22.47 3.64 -34.75
C SER A 282 -23.59 3.45 -33.74
N CYS A 283 -23.37 3.71 -32.46
CA CYS A 283 -24.39 3.56 -31.44
C CYS A 283 -25.45 4.66 -31.55
N PRO A 284 -26.71 4.33 -31.88
CA PRO A 284 -27.76 5.32 -32.03
C PRO A 284 -28.31 5.83 -30.69
N SER A 285 -28.15 5.04 -29.63
CA SER A 285 -28.70 5.33 -28.31
C SER A 285 -27.71 6.07 -27.42
N PRO A 286 -28.08 7.24 -26.86
CA PRO A 286 -27.24 7.93 -25.91
C PRO A 286 -27.09 7.13 -24.60
N PRO A 287 -26.01 7.38 -23.82
CA PRO A 287 -25.91 6.81 -22.49
C PRO A 287 -27.13 7.15 -21.62
N PRO A 288 -27.69 6.20 -20.88
CA PRO A 288 -28.74 6.52 -19.92
C PRO A 288 -28.25 7.52 -18.89
N PRO A 289 -29.12 8.24 -18.15
CA PRO A 289 -28.71 8.99 -16.98
C PRO A 289 -27.96 8.08 -16.00
N GLN A 290 -26.88 8.59 -15.37
CA GLN A 290 -26.02 7.81 -14.49
C GLN A 290 -25.66 8.59 -13.23
N LEU A 291 -25.48 7.85 -12.13
CA LEU A 291 -24.76 8.32 -10.94
C LEU A 291 -23.32 7.86 -11.05
N GLY A 292 -22.40 8.64 -10.49
CA GLY A 292 -20.97 8.28 -10.41
C GLY A 292 -20.61 7.71 -9.05
N LEU A 293 -20.30 6.43 -8.98
CA LEU A 293 -19.72 5.82 -7.77
C LEU A 293 -18.20 5.96 -7.83
N THR A 294 -17.57 6.43 -6.75
CA THR A 294 -16.12 6.51 -6.63
C THR A 294 -15.63 5.80 -5.38
N VAL A 295 -14.43 5.22 -5.47
CA VAL A 295 -13.73 4.58 -4.36
C VAL A 295 -12.46 5.38 -4.07
N ASP A 296 -12.29 5.82 -2.84
CA ASP A 296 -11.20 6.73 -2.42
C ASP A 296 -11.08 7.99 -3.32
N GLY A 297 -12.23 8.51 -3.75
CA GLY A 297 -12.32 9.70 -4.59
C GLY A 297 -11.90 9.49 -6.05
N ASP A 298 -11.60 8.27 -6.45
CA ASP A 298 -11.17 7.93 -7.81
C ASP A 298 -11.99 6.76 -8.37
N ASP A 299 -11.58 6.21 -9.52
CA ASP A 299 -12.21 5.01 -10.09
C ASP A 299 -13.73 5.16 -10.28
N LEU A 300 -14.16 6.25 -10.99
CA LEU A 300 -15.56 6.54 -11.21
C LEU A 300 -16.21 5.44 -12.05
N SER A 301 -17.16 4.73 -11.44
CA SER A 301 -17.94 3.66 -12.03
C SER A 301 -19.41 4.10 -12.16
N PRO A 302 -20.06 3.91 -13.32
CA PRO A 302 -21.43 4.35 -13.52
C PRO A 302 -22.44 3.43 -12.81
N ILE A 303 -23.44 4.03 -12.15
CA ILE A 303 -24.70 3.38 -11.77
C ILE A 303 -25.74 3.90 -12.75
N SER A 304 -26.13 3.08 -13.73
CA SER A 304 -27.06 3.49 -14.79
C SER A 304 -28.49 3.52 -14.31
N HIS A 305 -29.25 4.53 -14.76
CA HIS A 305 -30.70 4.58 -14.55
C HIS A 305 -31.42 3.60 -15.47
N VAL A 306 -32.08 2.61 -14.88
CA VAL A 306 -32.80 1.58 -15.62
C VAL A 306 -34.05 1.16 -14.86
N THR A 307 -35.05 0.71 -15.62
CA THR A 307 -36.23 0.12 -15.05
C THR A 307 -36.03 -1.37 -14.71
N PRO A 308 -36.70 -1.90 -13.69
CA PRO A 308 -36.66 -3.33 -13.39
C PRO A 308 -37.05 -4.20 -14.59
N GLY A 309 -36.43 -5.38 -14.67
CA GLY A 309 -36.65 -6.33 -15.78
C GLY A 309 -35.50 -6.35 -16.79
N PHE A 310 -34.76 -5.27 -16.96
CA PHE A 310 -33.55 -5.15 -17.78
C PHE A 310 -33.66 -5.68 -19.21
N THR A 311 -34.85 -5.63 -19.79
CA THR A 311 -35.11 -6.08 -21.17
C THR A 311 -35.05 -4.92 -22.15
N ALA A 312 -34.49 -5.17 -23.35
CA ALA A 312 -34.46 -4.22 -24.46
C ALA A 312 -33.72 -2.89 -24.15
N LEU A 313 -32.59 -2.97 -23.46
CA LEU A 313 -31.70 -1.82 -23.26
C LEU A 313 -30.84 -1.64 -24.50
N GLU A 314 -31.32 -0.87 -25.49
CA GLU A 314 -30.68 -0.70 -26.81
C GLU A 314 -29.21 -0.32 -26.73
N PHE A 315 -28.81 0.46 -25.73
CA PHE A 315 -27.42 0.87 -25.58
C PHE A 315 -26.46 -0.29 -25.29
N THR A 316 -26.92 -1.43 -24.73
CA THR A 316 -26.05 -2.57 -24.42
C THR A 316 -25.58 -3.26 -25.69
N ASP A 317 -26.42 -3.31 -26.71
CA ASP A 317 -26.07 -3.89 -28.01
C ASP A 317 -24.92 -3.15 -28.74
N CYS A 318 -24.70 -1.88 -28.40
CA CYS A 318 -23.64 -1.06 -28.94
C CYS A 318 -22.26 -1.27 -28.26
N LEU A 319 -22.16 -2.12 -27.26
CA LEU A 319 -20.95 -2.28 -26.46
C LEU A 319 -20.09 -3.46 -26.96
N LEU A 320 -18.77 -3.32 -26.90
CA LEU A 320 -17.85 -4.46 -27.09
C LEU A 320 -18.18 -5.64 -26.18
N THR A 321 -18.60 -5.35 -24.94
CA THR A 321 -18.94 -6.32 -23.90
C THR A 321 -20.26 -7.07 -24.16
N ALA A 322 -21.03 -6.73 -25.22
CA ALA A 322 -22.18 -7.51 -25.66
C ALA A 322 -21.77 -8.75 -26.47
N LEU A 323 -20.58 -8.73 -27.13
CA LEU A 323 -20.14 -9.84 -27.98
C LEU A 323 -20.12 -11.21 -27.30
N PRO A 324 -19.63 -11.38 -26.05
CA PRO A 324 -19.65 -12.67 -25.36
C PRO A 324 -21.05 -13.30 -25.28
N TYR A 325 -22.10 -12.49 -25.15
CA TYR A 325 -23.49 -12.95 -25.04
C TYR A 325 -24.09 -13.33 -26.39
N ARG A 326 -23.55 -12.82 -27.50
CA ARG A 326 -23.87 -13.31 -28.87
C ARG A 326 -23.22 -14.66 -29.13
N LEU A 327 -22.01 -14.89 -28.59
CA LEU A 327 -21.29 -16.14 -28.69
C LEU A 327 -21.83 -17.21 -27.73
N ARG A 328 -22.40 -16.82 -26.61
CA ARG A 328 -22.96 -17.72 -25.57
C ARG A 328 -24.38 -17.25 -25.19
N PRO A 329 -25.41 -17.71 -25.87
CA PRO A 329 -26.78 -17.37 -25.54
C PRO A 329 -27.18 -17.88 -24.15
N ARG A 330 -27.85 -17.04 -23.35
CA ARG A 330 -28.31 -17.32 -21.99
C ARG A 330 -27.24 -17.91 -21.07
N PRO A 331 -26.06 -17.27 -20.95
CA PRO A 331 -24.93 -17.84 -20.21
C PRO A 331 -25.13 -17.74 -18.68
N SER A 332 -24.42 -18.60 -17.96
CA SER A 332 -24.04 -18.36 -16.57
C SER A 332 -22.78 -17.47 -16.54
N VAL A 333 -22.84 -16.37 -15.81
CA VAL A 333 -21.83 -15.32 -15.85
C VAL A 333 -21.21 -15.12 -14.47
N LEU A 334 -19.89 -15.02 -14.42
CA LEU A 334 -19.14 -14.55 -13.25
C LEU A 334 -18.60 -13.15 -13.56
N VAL A 335 -19.02 -12.15 -12.79
CA VAL A 335 -18.54 -10.77 -12.91
C VAL A 335 -17.66 -10.45 -11.71
N LEU A 336 -16.40 -10.15 -11.97
CA LEU A 336 -15.40 -9.81 -10.94
C LEU A 336 -15.27 -8.30 -10.80
N GLU A 337 -15.49 -7.80 -9.59
CA GLU A 337 -15.45 -6.39 -9.20
C GLU A 337 -16.40 -5.50 -10.04
N PRO A 338 -17.72 -5.79 -10.05
CA PRO A 338 -18.70 -5.07 -10.86
C PRO A 338 -18.91 -3.60 -10.46
N ARG A 339 -18.43 -3.17 -9.28
CA ARG A 339 -18.52 -1.77 -8.81
C ARG A 339 -19.94 -1.20 -8.85
N GLY A 340 -20.19 -0.22 -9.73
CA GLY A 340 -21.53 0.36 -9.95
C GLY A 340 -22.53 -0.57 -10.60
N GLY A 341 -22.14 -1.82 -10.93
CA GLY A 341 -23.02 -2.85 -11.46
C GLY A 341 -23.19 -2.82 -12.98
N PHE A 342 -22.36 -2.08 -13.72
CA PHE A 342 -22.52 -1.91 -15.18
C PHE A 342 -22.41 -3.23 -15.94
N ASP A 343 -21.39 -4.07 -15.66
CA ASP A 343 -21.23 -5.36 -16.35
C ASP A 343 -22.30 -6.39 -15.94
N VAL A 344 -22.83 -6.30 -14.70
CA VAL A 344 -24.00 -7.08 -14.26
C VAL A 344 -25.24 -6.68 -15.05
N LEU A 345 -25.43 -5.35 -15.23
CA LEU A 345 -26.54 -4.83 -16.03
C LEU A 345 -26.45 -5.31 -17.48
N VAL A 346 -25.27 -5.24 -18.10
CA VAL A 346 -25.06 -5.74 -19.47
C VAL A 346 -25.39 -7.24 -19.54
N ALA A 347 -24.92 -8.05 -18.60
CA ALA A 347 -25.21 -9.47 -18.57
C ALA A 347 -26.71 -9.77 -18.47
N LEU A 348 -27.44 -9.03 -17.62
CA LEU A 348 -28.88 -9.18 -17.45
C LEU A 348 -29.66 -8.77 -18.71
N ALA A 349 -29.30 -7.65 -19.33
CA ALA A 349 -29.92 -7.12 -20.55
C ALA A 349 -29.70 -8.04 -21.74
N GLU A 350 -28.51 -8.63 -21.87
CA GLU A 350 -28.15 -9.59 -22.92
C GLU A 350 -28.65 -11.01 -22.62
N GLY A 351 -29.49 -11.19 -21.61
CA GLY A 351 -30.25 -12.42 -21.36
C GLY A 351 -29.49 -13.51 -20.59
N ALA A 352 -28.51 -13.15 -19.76
CA ALA A 352 -27.88 -14.13 -18.87
C ALA A 352 -28.89 -14.85 -17.99
N ARG A 353 -28.75 -16.19 -17.85
CA ARG A 353 -29.63 -17.03 -17.01
C ARG A 353 -29.30 -16.88 -15.52
N ALA A 354 -28.04 -16.66 -15.21
CA ALA A 354 -27.56 -16.45 -13.84
C ALA A 354 -26.28 -15.59 -13.86
N VAL A 355 -26.17 -14.69 -12.92
CA VAL A 355 -24.99 -13.80 -12.75
C VAL A 355 -24.49 -13.93 -11.32
N THR A 356 -23.23 -14.28 -11.16
CA THR A 356 -22.54 -14.20 -9.88
C THR A 356 -21.67 -12.94 -9.87
N ALA A 357 -22.07 -11.95 -9.09
CA ALA A 357 -21.35 -10.69 -8.91
C ALA A 357 -20.44 -10.78 -7.68
N VAL A 358 -19.13 -10.76 -7.88
CA VAL A 358 -18.15 -10.87 -6.79
C VAL A 358 -17.51 -9.52 -6.52
N GLU A 359 -17.82 -8.92 -5.36
CA GLU A 359 -17.33 -7.61 -4.94
C GLU A 359 -16.69 -7.71 -3.55
N ALA A 360 -15.42 -7.33 -3.45
CA ALA A 360 -14.69 -7.42 -2.19
C ALA A 360 -15.16 -6.40 -1.15
N ASN A 361 -15.61 -5.24 -1.60
CA ASN A 361 -15.98 -4.13 -0.72
C ASN A 361 -17.51 -4.07 -0.48
N PRO A 362 -17.99 -4.49 0.70
CA PRO A 362 -19.42 -4.52 1.00
C PRO A 362 -20.07 -3.13 0.91
N LEU A 363 -19.31 -2.05 1.13
CA LEU A 363 -19.83 -0.68 1.08
C LEU A 363 -20.18 -0.26 -0.36
N ILE A 364 -19.54 -0.82 -1.38
CA ILE A 364 -19.91 -0.60 -2.79
C ILE A 364 -21.29 -1.19 -3.06
N VAL A 365 -21.52 -2.42 -2.64
CA VAL A 365 -22.84 -3.09 -2.80
C VAL A 365 -23.92 -2.35 -2.03
N GLU A 366 -23.63 -1.88 -0.81
CA GLU A 366 -24.55 -1.06 -0.02
C GLU A 366 -24.87 0.27 -0.73
N ALA A 367 -23.85 0.94 -1.31
CA ALA A 367 -24.03 2.19 -2.03
C ALA A 367 -24.93 2.04 -3.26
N VAL A 368 -24.77 0.96 -4.04
CA VAL A 368 -25.63 0.67 -5.20
C VAL A 368 -27.04 0.29 -4.75
N ARG A 369 -27.18 -0.53 -3.70
CA ARG A 369 -28.50 -0.88 -3.13
C ARG A 369 -29.24 0.31 -2.54
N ALA A 370 -28.52 1.28 -1.98
CA ALA A 370 -29.11 2.54 -1.52
C ALA A 370 -29.72 3.35 -2.69
N GLN A 371 -29.32 3.09 -3.92
CA GLN A 371 -29.86 3.68 -5.15
C GLN A 371 -30.73 2.66 -5.94
N ARG A 372 -31.37 1.74 -5.25
CA ARG A 372 -32.14 0.62 -5.85
C ARG A 372 -33.18 1.08 -6.88
N GLU A 373 -33.95 2.12 -6.58
CA GLU A 373 -34.96 2.65 -7.48
C GLU A 373 -34.34 3.20 -8.76
N TRP A 374 -33.19 3.84 -8.65
CA TRP A 374 -32.44 4.35 -9.79
C TRP A 374 -31.81 3.23 -10.63
N ALA A 375 -31.15 2.28 -9.96
CA ALA A 375 -30.42 1.19 -10.59
C ALA A 375 -31.31 0.01 -11.04
N GLY A 376 -32.65 0.12 -10.94
CA GLY A 376 -33.55 -0.96 -11.26
C GLY A 376 -33.42 -2.21 -10.39
N GLY A 377 -32.69 -2.11 -9.25
CA GLY A 377 -32.43 -3.25 -8.37
C GLY A 377 -31.40 -4.24 -8.94
N VAL A 378 -30.39 -3.79 -9.68
CA VAL A 378 -29.43 -4.64 -10.40
C VAL A 378 -28.77 -5.72 -9.53
N TYR A 379 -28.50 -5.45 -8.25
CA TYR A 379 -27.94 -6.44 -7.31
C TYR A 379 -29.01 -7.24 -6.55
N ASP A 380 -30.27 -6.95 -6.76
CA ASP A 380 -31.41 -7.61 -6.11
C ASP A 380 -32.26 -8.41 -7.11
N ASP A 381 -31.88 -8.46 -8.42
CA ASP A 381 -32.55 -9.29 -9.43
C ASP A 381 -32.42 -10.78 -9.04
N PRO A 382 -33.46 -11.58 -9.16
CA PRO A 382 -33.46 -13.02 -8.79
C PRO A 382 -32.36 -13.84 -9.50
N ARG A 383 -31.88 -13.40 -10.66
CA ARG A 383 -30.79 -14.04 -11.41
C ARG A 383 -29.41 -13.69 -10.86
N VAL A 384 -29.30 -12.70 -9.96
CA VAL A 384 -28.03 -12.19 -9.47
C VAL A 384 -27.74 -12.72 -8.07
N THR A 385 -26.58 -13.34 -7.90
CA THR A 385 -26.02 -13.70 -6.60
C THR A 385 -24.81 -12.84 -6.31
N VAL A 386 -24.87 -12.03 -5.24
CA VAL A 386 -23.74 -11.19 -4.80
C VAL A 386 -22.90 -11.96 -3.80
N ALA A 387 -21.61 -12.12 -4.11
CA ALA A 387 -20.61 -12.69 -3.20
C ALA A 387 -19.68 -11.58 -2.69
N LEU A 388 -19.65 -11.37 -1.37
CA LEU A 388 -18.79 -10.39 -0.73
C LEU A 388 -17.43 -11.01 -0.44
N GLU A 389 -16.59 -11.10 -1.47
CA GLU A 389 -15.29 -11.74 -1.42
C GLU A 389 -14.36 -11.14 -2.48
N GLU A 390 -13.05 -11.34 -2.32
CA GLU A 390 -12.08 -11.01 -3.36
C GLU A 390 -12.23 -11.94 -4.57
N GLY A 391 -12.19 -11.38 -5.77
CA GLY A 391 -12.56 -12.09 -6.99
C GLY A 391 -11.73 -13.34 -7.29
N ARG A 392 -10.42 -13.27 -7.12
CA ARG A 392 -9.53 -14.42 -7.37
C ARG A 392 -9.68 -15.51 -6.30
N ALA A 393 -9.85 -15.12 -5.03
CA ALA A 393 -10.11 -16.08 -3.95
C ALA A 393 -11.44 -16.81 -4.17
N TYR A 394 -12.46 -16.08 -4.60
CA TYR A 394 -13.74 -16.67 -5.00
C TYR A 394 -13.56 -17.68 -6.15
N ALA A 395 -12.89 -17.28 -7.24
CA ALA A 395 -12.63 -18.14 -8.39
C ALA A 395 -11.88 -19.42 -7.99
N ARG A 396 -10.97 -19.35 -7.03
CA ARG A 396 -10.27 -20.55 -6.53
C ARG A 396 -11.12 -21.43 -5.61
N ARG A 397 -12.01 -20.83 -4.83
CA ARG A 397 -12.85 -21.53 -3.86
C ARG A 397 -14.06 -22.21 -4.52
N THR A 398 -14.69 -21.52 -5.48
CA THR A 398 -15.90 -22.02 -6.12
C THR A 398 -15.64 -23.30 -6.91
N LEU A 399 -16.57 -24.25 -6.85
CA LEU A 399 -16.58 -25.41 -7.71
C LEU A 399 -17.42 -25.17 -8.97
N ALA A 400 -18.21 -24.09 -8.99
CA ALA A 400 -19.02 -23.73 -10.15
C ALA A 400 -18.14 -23.38 -11.34
N ARG A 401 -18.65 -23.68 -12.52
CA ARG A 401 -18.10 -23.27 -13.80
C ARG A 401 -19.04 -22.28 -14.46
N TYR A 402 -18.47 -21.49 -15.34
CA TYR A 402 -19.20 -20.39 -15.98
C TYR A 402 -18.99 -20.40 -17.48
N ASP A 403 -20.04 -20.05 -18.20
CA ASP A 403 -19.97 -19.84 -19.65
C ASP A 403 -19.18 -18.57 -19.99
N VAL A 404 -19.28 -17.53 -19.13
CA VAL A 404 -18.60 -16.25 -19.30
C VAL A 404 -18.03 -15.76 -17.96
N ILE A 405 -16.76 -15.36 -17.96
CA ILE A 405 -16.12 -14.66 -16.82
C ILE A 405 -15.71 -13.27 -17.29
N VAL A 406 -16.20 -12.23 -16.61
CA VAL A 406 -15.93 -10.83 -16.95
C VAL A 406 -15.02 -10.22 -15.88
N LEU A 407 -13.87 -9.70 -16.31
CA LEU A 407 -13.05 -8.80 -15.51
C LEU A 407 -13.52 -7.36 -15.79
N SER A 408 -14.26 -6.76 -14.86
CA SER A 408 -14.79 -5.42 -15.03
C SER A 408 -13.69 -4.38 -15.19
N LEU A 409 -13.95 -3.38 -16.03
CA LEU A 409 -13.04 -2.24 -16.22
C LEU A 409 -13.13 -1.31 -14.99
N THR A 410 -12.15 -1.34 -14.13
CA THR A 410 -12.15 -0.62 -12.84
C THR A 410 -11.22 0.58 -12.78
N ALA A 411 -10.35 0.79 -13.77
CA ALA A 411 -9.39 1.90 -13.77
C ALA A 411 -9.82 3.00 -14.75
N PRO A 412 -9.91 4.28 -14.33
CA PRO A 412 -10.24 5.37 -15.25
C PRO A 412 -9.07 5.68 -16.20
N GLN A 413 -9.38 6.07 -17.43
CA GLN A 413 -8.41 6.34 -18.49
C GLN A 413 -7.29 7.32 -18.06
N ARG A 414 -7.65 8.40 -17.38
CA ARG A 414 -6.69 9.46 -16.99
C ARG A 414 -5.63 8.96 -16.03
N THR A 415 -5.99 8.12 -15.08
CA THR A 415 -5.06 7.54 -14.11
C THR A 415 -4.18 6.48 -14.73
N VAL A 416 -4.67 5.74 -15.71
CA VAL A 416 -3.88 4.79 -16.49
C VAL A 416 -2.84 5.55 -17.32
N THR A 417 -3.26 6.55 -18.09
CA THR A 417 -2.35 7.34 -18.93
C THR A 417 -1.32 8.15 -18.17
N SER A 418 -1.67 8.63 -16.97
CA SER A 418 -0.75 9.37 -16.10
C SER A 418 0.25 8.48 -15.36
N GLY A 419 0.11 7.14 -15.41
CA GLY A 419 0.93 6.21 -14.65
C GLY A 419 0.68 6.23 -13.15
N ALA A 420 -0.43 6.80 -12.68
CA ALA A 420 -0.76 6.86 -11.26
C ALA A 420 -0.91 5.47 -10.62
N TYR A 421 -1.30 4.46 -11.40
CA TYR A 421 -1.39 3.06 -10.96
C TYR A 421 -0.13 2.23 -11.27
N SER A 422 0.94 2.82 -11.80
CA SER A 422 2.15 2.09 -12.17
C SER A 422 2.82 1.38 -10.98
N LEU A 423 2.57 1.83 -9.77
CA LEU A 423 3.13 1.29 -8.52
C LEU A 423 2.13 0.44 -7.74
N ALA A 424 0.87 0.38 -8.18
CA ALA A 424 -0.17 -0.42 -7.52
C ALA A 424 -0.05 -1.89 -7.95
N GLU A 425 -0.08 -2.76 -6.97
CA GLU A 425 -0.14 -4.21 -7.20
C GLU A 425 -1.55 -4.58 -7.69
N ASP A 426 -1.62 -5.28 -8.81
CA ASP A 426 -2.87 -5.80 -9.34
C ASP A 426 -2.78 -7.32 -9.57
N TYR A 427 -3.15 -8.06 -8.55
CA TYR A 427 -3.14 -9.53 -8.58
C TYR A 427 -4.24 -10.16 -9.45
N ARG A 428 -5.16 -9.35 -9.99
CA ARG A 428 -6.19 -9.81 -10.95
C ARG A 428 -5.60 -10.04 -12.33
N TYR A 429 -4.55 -9.27 -12.67
CA TYR A 429 -3.88 -9.28 -13.98
C TYR A 429 -2.48 -9.89 -13.87
N THR A 430 -2.43 -11.12 -13.36
CA THR A 430 -1.21 -11.96 -13.37
C THR A 430 -1.47 -13.23 -14.18
N VAL A 431 -0.40 -13.87 -14.65
CA VAL A 431 -0.51 -15.12 -15.39
C VAL A 431 -1.21 -16.20 -14.56
N GLN A 432 -0.93 -16.23 -13.25
CA GLN A 432 -1.56 -17.18 -12.32
C GLN A 432 -3.06 -16.89 -12.14
N ALA A 433 -3.46 -15.60 -12.09
CA ALA A 433 -4.86 -15.22 -11.99
C ALA A 433 -5.64 -15.64 -13.24
N PHE A 434 -5.10 -15.40 -14.43
CA PHE A 434 -5.73 -15.82 -15.68
C PHE A 434 -5.86 -17.34 -15.75
N SER A 435 -4.85 -18.09 -15.28
CA SER A 435 -4.94 -19.56 -15.16
C SER A 435 -6.05 -19.99 -14.19
N ASP A 436 -6.21 -19.29 -13.05
CA ASP A 436 -7.28 -19.54 -12.08
C ASP A 436 -8.68 -19.30 -12.73
N TYR A 437 -8.83 -18.23 -13.52
CA TYR A 437 -10.09 -17.92 -14.22
C TYR A 437 -10.40 -18.93 -15.33
N LEU A 438 -9.43 -19.26 -16.18
CA LEU A 438 -9.62 -20.25 -17.26
C LEU A 438 -10.00 -21.62 -16.70
N ALA A 439 -9.51 -21.99 -15.51
CA ALA A 439 -9.90 -23.22 -14.84
C ALA A 439 -11.37 -23.25 -14.40
N ARG A 440 -12.04 -22.09 -14.30
CA ARG A 440 -13.47 -21.97 -13.93
C ARG A 440 -14.40 -21.78 -15.11
N LEU A 441 -13.89 -21.68 -16.31
CA LEU A 441 -14.72 -21.72 -17.52
C LEU A 441 -15.21 -23.12 -17.80
N ASP A 442 -16.43 -23.20 -18.32
CA ASP A 442 -16.89 -24.40 -18.99
C ASP A 442 -16.13 -24.64 -20.30
N GLU A 443 -16.31 -25.82 -20.92
CA GLU A 443 -15.75 -26.08 -22.23
C GLU A 443 -16.33 -25.08 -23.24
N GLY A 444 -15.47 -24.42 -24.00
CA GLY A 444 -15.90 -23.35 -24.87
C GLY A 444 -16.23 -22.02 -24.18
N GLY A 445 -16.18 -21.94 -22.84
CA GLY A 445 -16.46 -20.70 -22.10
C GLY A 445 -15.47 -19.58 -22.42
N LEU A 446 -15.84 -18.34 -22.11
CA LEU A 446 -15.13 -17.10 -22.48
C LEU A 446 -14.67 -16.32 -21.26
N LEU A 447 -13.37 -15.98 -21.21
CA LEU A 447 -12.85 -14.92 -20.35
C LEU A 447 -12.85 -13.61 -21.11
N VAL A 448 -13.45 -12.58 -20.50
CA VAL A 448 -13.69 -11.25 -21.09
C VAL A 448 -12.82 -10.24 -20.36
N VAL A 449 -11.93 -9.57 -21.07
CA VAL A 449 -11.01 -8.57 -20.54
C VAL A 449 -11.10 -7.31 -21.38
N THR A 450 -11.56 -6.21 -20.80
CA THR A 450 -11.62 -4.90 -21.47
C THR A 450 -10.58 -3.96 -20.87
N ARG A 451 -9.76 -3.33 -21.73
CA ARG A 451 -8.72 -2.37 -21.30
C ARG A 451 -8.72 -1.11 -22.16
N TRP A 452 -8.16 -0.04 -21.58
CA TRP A 452 -8.00 1.24 -22.30
C TRP A 452 -6.95 1.12 -23.38
N LEU A 453 -7.23 1.72 -24.56
CA LEU A 453 -6.25 1.85 -25.61
C LEU A 453 -5.21 2.91 -25.28
N GLN A 454 -3.95 2.57 -25.50
CA GLN A 454 -2.80 3.48 -25.36
C GLN A 454 -2.11 3.66 -26.72
N VAL A 455 -1.54 4.83 -26.95
CA VAL A 455 -0.72 5.12 -28.13
C VAL A 455 0.63 5.66 -27.65
N PRO A 456 1.72 4.92 -27.84
CA PRO A 456 1.86 3.58 -28.43
C PRO A 456 1.22 2.47 -27.57
N PRO A 457 0.90 1.31 -28.16
CA PRO A 457 0.24 0.21 -27.48
C PRO A 457 1.03 -0.29 -26.26
N SER A 458 0.37 -0.45 -25.12
CA SER A 458 1.01 -0.86 -23.86
C SER A 458 0.11 -1.70 -22.96
N GLU A 459 -0.95 -1.13 -22.36
CA GLU A 459 -1.81 -1.81 -21.41
C GLU A 459 -2.59 -2.97 -22.06
N GLU A 460 -3.19 -2.70 -23.20
CA GLU A 460 -3.97 -3.66 -23.98
C GLU A 460 -3.10 -4.79 -24.54
N ILE A 461 -1.86 -4.49 -24.95
CA ILE A 461 -0.90 -5.50 -25.42
C ILE A 461 -0.42 -6.36 -24.25
N ARG A 462 -0.25 -5.79 -23.05
CA ARG A 462 0.07 -6.56 -21.86
C ARG A 462 -1.09 -7.51 -21.48
N ALA A 463 -2.34 -7.06 -21.59
CA ALA A 463 -3.50 -7.91 -21.38
C ALA A 463 -3.59 -9.05 -22.40
N PHE A 464 -3.28 -8.76 -23.67
CA PHE A 464 -3.16 -9.77 -24.73
C PHE A 464 -2.03 -10.75 -24.44
N ALA A 465 -0.87 -10.29 -24.01
CA ALA A 465 0.26 -11.13 -23.62
C ALA A 465 -0.05 -12.05 -22.44
N LEU A 466 -0.84 -11.55 -21.44
CA LEU A 466 -1.35 -12.38 -20.35
C LEU A 466 -2.25 -13.50 -20.86
N ALA A 467 -3.16 -13.18 -21.80
CA ALA A 467 -4.04 -14.16 -22.42
C ALA A 467 -3.21 -15.24 -23.14
N VAL A 468 -2.21 -14.84 -23.92
CA VAL A 468 -1.31 -15.75 -24.64
C VAL A 468 -0.61 -16.71 -23.68
N GLU A 469 0.05 -16.20 -22.63
CA GLU A 469 0.79 -17.05 -21.67
C GLU A 469 -0.16 -17.96 -20.86
N ALA A 470 -1.35 -17.48 -20.51
CA ALA A 470 -2.32 -18.27 -19.77
C ALA A 470 -2.90 -19.42 -20.59
N VAL A 471 -3.21 -19.20 -21.88
CA VAL A 471 -3.68 -20.25 -22.79
C VAL A 471 -2.61 -21.32 -22.99
N GLU A 472 -1.35 -20.93 -23.20
CA GLU A 472 -0.23 -21.87 -23.32
C GLU A 472 -0.04 -22.73 -22.08
N ARG A 473 -0.14 -22.13 -20.89
CA ARG A 473 -0.06 -22.86 -19.62
C ARG A 473 -1.20 -23.85 -19.45
N ALA A 474 -2.37 -23.53 -20.00
CA ALA A 474 -3.50 -24.45 -20.04
C ALA A 474 -3.37 -25.54 -21.11
N GLY A 475 -2.27 -25.56 -21.89
CA GLY A 475 -2.03 -26.51 -22.98
C GLY A 475 -2.79 -26.17 -24.26
N GLY A 476 -3.35 -24.96 -24.38
CA GLY A 476 -4.06 -24.51 -25.57
C GLY A 476 -3.14 -23.82 -26.60
N ALA A 477 -3.70 -23.55 -27.77
CA ALA A 477 -3.06 -22.79 -28.84
C ALA A 477 -3.56 -21.33 -28.83
N PRO A 478 -2.76 -20.33 -28.43
CA PRO A 478 -3.22 -18.94 -28.34
C PRO A 478 -3.74 -18.40 -29.68
N GLN A 479 -3.11 -18.79 -30.78
CA GLN A 479 -3.51 -18.37 -32.13
C GLN A 479 -4.94 -18.77 -32.49
N ALA A 480 -5.45 -19.86 -31.91
CA ALA A 480 -6.80 -20.35 -32.17
C ALA A 480 -7.81 -19.99 -31.07
N SER A 481 -7.34 -19.51 -29.90
CA SER A 481 -8.17 -19.38 -28.69
C SER A 481 -8.37 -17.91 -28.25
N ILE A 482 -7.81 -16.94 -28.97
CA ILE A 482 -7.91 -15.51 -28.61
C ILE A 482 -8.53 -14.74 -29.76
N VAL A 483 -9.45 -13.81 -29.41
CA VAL A 483 -10.03 -12.81 -30.28
C VAL A 483 -9.88 -11.45 -29.61
N ALA A 484 -9.53 -10.42 -30.38
CA ALA A 484 -9.41 -9.06 -29.91
C ALA A 484 -10.10 -8.07 -30.88
N LEU A 485 -10.93 -7.19 -30.33
CA LEU A 485 -11.60 -6.10 -31.04
C LEU A 485 -11.32 -4.80 -30.30
N ARG A 486 -11.42 -3.68 -31.02
CA ARG A 486 -11.34 -2.36 -30.39
C ARG A 486 -12.48 -1.43 -30.82
N SER A 487 -12.87 -0.57 -29.88
CA SER A 487 -13.58 0.67 -30.16
C SER A 487 -12.60 1.84 -30.29
N TYR A 488 -13.08 3.06 -30.16
CA TYR A 488 -12.22 4.24 -30.17
C TYR A 488 -11.26 4.32 -28.96
N GLN A 489 -11.71 3.88 -27.78
CA GLN A 489 -10.94 4.03 -26.53
C GLN A 489 -10.61 2.71 -25.82
N HIS A 490 -11.22 1.61 -26.22
CA HIS A 490 -11.12 0.33 -25.54
C HIS A 490 -10.78 -0.81 -26.46
N MET A 491 -10.02 -1.77 -25.92
CA MET A 491 -9.80 -3.06 -26.54
C MET A 491 -10.43 -4.14 -25.67
N LEU A 492 -11.23 -4.99 -26.29
CA LEU A 492 -11.75 -6.22 -25.74
C LEU A 492 -10.84 -7.36 -26.16
N VAL A 493 -10.41 -8.17 -25.19
CA VAL A 493 -9.72 -9.44 -25.42
C VAL A 493 -10.63 -10.56 -24.90
N LEU A 494 -11.03 -11.45 -25.78
CA LEU A 494 -11.77 -12.66 -25.47
C LEU A 494 -10.82 -13.86 -25.50
N VAL A 495 -10.82 -14.64 -24.43
CA VAL A 495 -10.06 -15.88 -24.35
C VAL A 495 -11.02 -17.03 -24.21
N ARG A 496 -11.05 -17.90 -25.21
CA ARG A 496 -11.91 -19.08 -25.22
C ARG A 496 -11.17 -20.27 -24.61
N ARG A 497 -11.87 -21.03 -23.77
CA ARG A 497 -11.37 -22.32 -23.33
C ARG A 497 -11.49 -23.35 -24.47
N GLY A 498 -10.44 -23.48 -25.24
CA GLY A 498 -10.35 -24.23 -26.49
C GLY A 498 -10.35 -23.31 -27.73
N PRO A 499 -10.17 -23.85 -28.94
CA PRO A 499 -10.14 -23.08 -30.18
C PRO A 499 -11.51 -22.48 -30.52
N PHE A 500 -11.55 -21.27 -31.08
CA PHE A 500 -12.73 -20.71 -31.70
C PHE A 500 -13.15 -21.53 -32.91
N THR A 501 -14.46 -21.70 -33.12
CA THR A 501 -15.01 -22.36 -34.32
C THR A 501 -15.20 -21.34 -35.43
N GLU A 502 -15.26 -21.78 -36.69
CA GLU A 502 -15.52 -20.87 -37.84
C GLU A 502 -16.82 -20.13 -37.70
N GLU A 503 -17.87 -20.80 -37.17
CA GLU A 503 -19.18 -20.18 -36.91
C GLU A 503 -19.05 -19.04 -35.89
N GLU A 504 -18.31 -19.25 -34.80
CA GLU A 504 -18.04 -18.21 -33.80
C GLU A 504 -17.26 -17.04 -34.41
N LEU A 505 -16.29 -17.30 -35.28
CA LEU A 505 -15.52 -16.25 -35.95
C LEU A 505 -16.40 -15.43 -36.90
N GLU A 506 -17.34 -16.06 -37.60
CA GLU A 506 -18.31 -15.33 -38.42
C GLU A 506 -19.28 -14.50 -37.59
N ILE A 507 -19.70 -14.97 -36.41
CA ILE A 507 -20.48 -14.15 -35.47
C ILE A 507 -19.68 -12.93 -35.01
N VAL A 508 -18.38 -13.07 -34.74
CA VAL A 508 -17.51 -11.94 -34.38
C VAL A 508 -17.45 -10.89 -35.50
N ARG A 509 -17.26 -11.33 -36.78
CA ARG A 509 -17.24 -10.43 -37.93
C ARG A 509 -18.58 -9.74 -38.13
N ALA A 510 -19.66 -10.48 -38.07
CA ALA A 510 -21.04 -9.97 -38.20
C ALA A 510 -21.40 -8.99 -37.06
N PHE A 511 -20.85 -9.19 -35.86
CA PHE A 511 -21.04 -8.29 -34.73
C PHE A 511 -20.27 -6.98 -34.89
N ALA A 512 -19.03 -7.05 -35.36
CA ALA A 512 -18.11 -5.91 -35.41
C ALA A 512 -18.53 -4.87 -36.46
N ALA A 513 -18.88 -5.30 -37.67
CA ALA A 513 -19.08 -4.42 -38.80
C ALA A 513 -20.23 -3.38 -38.61
N PRO A 514 -21.46 -3.74 -38.20
CA PRO A 514 -22.54 -2.76 -38.03
C PRO A 514 -22.28 -1.75 -36.91
N ARG A 515 -21.44 -2.11 -35.93
CA ARG A 515 -21.14 -1.32 -34.73
C ARG A 515 -19.86 -0.45 -34.90
N ALA A 516 -19.23 -0.55 -36.07
CA ALA A 516 -17.96 0.13 -36.39
C ALA A 516 -16.82 -0.21 -35.40
N PHE A 517 -16.75 -1.49 -34.97
CA PHE A 517 -15.62 -1.99 -34.21
C PHE A 517 -14.53 -2.49 -35.15
N ASP A 518 -13.27 -2.17 -34.84
CA ASP A 518 -12.13 -2.69 -35.58
C ASP A 518 -11.72 -4.05 -35.03
N LEU A 519 -11.50 -5.00 -35.94
CA LEU A 519 -10.79 -6.22 -35.60
C LEU A 519 -9.34 -5.89 -35.30
N VAL A 520 -8.83 -6.42 -34.19
CA VAL A 520 -7.40 -6.34 -33.82
C VAL A 520 -6.73 -7.68 -34.09
N TYR A 521 -7.33 -8.76 -33.62
CA TYR A 521 -6.87 -10.11 -33.85
C TYR A 521 -8.05 -11.10 -33.77
N LEU A 522 -8.10 -12.01 -34.70
CA LEU A 522 -8.88 -13.23 -34.64
C LEU A 522 -8.19 -14.31 -35.48
N PRO A 523 -8.43 -15.63 -35.22
CA PRO A 523 -7.89 -16.68 -36.07
C PRO A 523 -8.23 -16.47 -37.54
N GLY A 524 -7.21 -16.44 -38.41
CA GLY A 524 -7.41 -16.22 -39.85
C GLY A 524 -7.78 -14.79 -40.26
N VAL A 525 -7.54 -13.77 -39.39
CA VAL A 525 -7.77 -12.35 -39.75
C VAL A 525 -6.86 -11.92 -40.88
N ARG A 526 -7.43 -11.24 -41.86
CA ARG A 526 -6.70 -10.69 -43.02
C ARG A 526 -6.34 -9.24 -42.79
N PRO A 527 -5.23 -8.75 -43.39
CA PRO A 527 -4.81 -7.33 -43.25
C PRO A 527 -5.84 -6.32 -43.73
N ASP A 528 -6.72 -6.69 -44.68
CA ASP A 528 -7.80 -5.84 -45.17
C ASP A 528 -9.01 -5.78 -44.24
N GLU A 529 -9.10 -6.61 -43.21
CA GLU A 529 -10.19 -6.63 -42.27
C GLU A 529 -9.92 -5.72 -41.03
N VAL A 530 -8.69 -5.26 -40.83
CA VAL A 530 -8.28 -4.49 -39.64
C VAL A 530 -8.22 -2.98 -39.95
N ASN A 531 -8.31 -2.16 -38.89
CA ASN A 531 -8.15 -0.69 -38.96
C ASN A 531 -9.09 0.00 -39.96
N ARG A 532 -10.36 -0.40 -40.00
CA ARG A 532 -11.38 0.04 -40.98
C ARG A 532 -12.18 1.25 -40.55
N TYR A 533 -12.50 1.35 -39.27
CA TYR A 533 -13.44 2.33 -38.72
C TYR A 533 -12.76 3.41 -37.91
N ASN A 534 -11.91 3.05 -36.98
CA ASN A 534 -11.10 3.97 -36.19
C ASN A 534 -9.69 3.99 -36.76
N VAL A 535 -9.57 4.56 -37.96
CA VAL A 535 -8.38 4.47 -38.81
C VAL A 535 -7.18 5.16 -38.16
N LEU A 536 -6.13 4.39 -37.94
CA LEU A 536 -4.80 4.90 -37.56
C LEU A 536 -3.88 4.88 -38.78
N PRO A 537 -2.80 5.73 -38.80
CA PRO A 537 -1.84 5.72 -39.90
C PRO A 537 -1.26 4.35 -40.23
N GLU A 538 -1.13 3.52 -39.17
CA GLU A 538 -0.73 2.11 -39.24
C GLU A 538 -1.62 1.25 -38.36
N PRO A 539 -1.88 -0.03 -38.69
CA PRO A 539 -2.66 -0.95 -37.86
C PRO A 539 -1.83 -1.44 -36.64
N THR A 540 -1.45 -0.50 -35.77
CA THR A 540 -0.42 -0.68 -34.74
C THR A 540 -0.76 -1.79 -33.77
N TYR A 541 -2.03 -1.88 -33.34
CA TYR A 541 -2.49 -2.91 -32.42
C TYR A 541 -2.45 -4.31 -33.05
N TYR A 542 -2.91 -4.46 -34.28
CA TYR A 542 -2.84 -5.69 -35.04
C TYR A 542 -1.40 -6.17 -35.20
N ARG A 543 -0.51 -5.28 -35.65
CA ARG A 543 0.92 -5.59 -35.82
C ARG A 543 1.56 -6.03 -34.51
N ALA A 544 1.26 -5.37 -33.40
CA ALA A 544 1.81 -5.72 -32.09
C ALA A 544 1.31 -7.10 -31.61
N CYS A 545 0.01 -7.39 -31.74
CA CYS A 545 -0.55 -8.70 -31.39
C CYS A 545 0.03 -9.83 -32.26
N LEU A 546 0.10 -9.61 -33.58
CA LEU A 546 0.62 -10.60 -34.51
C LEU A 546 2.10 -10.88 -34.25
N ALA A 547 2.91 -9.83 -34.12
CA ALA A 547 4.34 -9.95 -33.82
C ALA A 547 4.61 -10.67 -32.50
N LEU A 548 3.76 -10.50 -31.48
CA LEU A 548 3.87 -11.25 -30.22
C LEU A 548 3.56 -12.74 -30.41
N LEU A 549 2.52 -13.06 -31.19
CA LEU A 549 2.13 -14.46 -31.44
C LEU A 549 3.13 -15.21 -32.31
N GLU A 550 3.74 -14.53 -33.29
CA GLU A 550 4.69 -15.09 -34.23
C GLU A 550 6.14 -15.09 -33.72
N ALA A 551 6.42 -14.41 -32.59
CA ALA A 551 7.76 -14.30 -32.03
C ALA A 551 8.33 -15.68 -31.65
N ALA A 552 9.40 -16.11 -32.31
CA ALA A 552 10.11 -17.34 -31.98
C ALA A 552 10.76 -17.28 -30.59
N ASP A 553 11.29 -16.10 -30.20
CA ASP A 553 11.74 -15.77 -28.84
C ASP A 553 10.95 -14.58 -28.30
N ARG A 554 9.90 -14.85 -27.55
CA ARG A 554 9.09 -13.80 -26.91
C ARG A 554 9.86 -12.98 -25.90
N ARG A 555 10.87 -13.56 -25.22
CA ARG A 555 11.70 -12.78 -24.28
C ARG A 555 12.53 -11.73 -25.00
N ALA A 556 13.06 -12.08 -26.17
CA ALA A 556 13.75 -11.11 -27.04
C ALA A 556 12.78 -10.05 -27.53
N TRP A 557 11.57 -10.44 -27.95
CA TRP A 557 10.52 -9.50 -28.38
C TRP A 557 10.13 -8.54 -27.25
N TYR A 558 9.84 -9.02 -26.03
CA TYR A 558 9.55 -8.16 -24.87
C TYR A 558 10.70 -7.19 -24.56
N ARG A 559 11.96 -7.65 -24.68
CA ARG A 559 13.13 -6.76 -24.49
C ARG A 559 13.21 -5.67 -25.57
N ALA A 560 12.92 -6.00 -26.82
CA ALA A 560 12.97 -5.08 -27.94
C ALA A 560 11.79 -4.10 -27.95
N TYR A 561 10.61 -4.49 -27.49
CA TYR A 561 9.41 -3.65 -27.46
C TYR A 561 9.65 -2.33 -26.69
N PRO A 562 9.08 -1.18 -27.13
CA PRO A 562 9.31 0.11 -26.47
C PRO A 562 9.02 0.10 -24.97
N PHE A 563 7.88 -0.44 -24.57
CA PHE A 563 7.42 -0.53 -23.19
C PHE A 563 7.68 -1.90 -22.59
N ASP A 564 7.61 -1.96 -21.25
CA ASP A 564 7.52 -3.24 -20.57
C ASP A 564 6.09 -3.77 -20.68
N VAL A 565 5.87 -4.68 -21.60
CA VAL A 565 4.57 -5.36 -21.80
C VAL A 565 4.64 -6.85 -21.41
N GLN A 566 5.69 -7.23 -20.70
CA GLN A 566 5.82 -8.60 -20.20
C GLN A 566 4.66 -8.93 -19.24
N PRO A 567 4.04 -10.11 -19.37
CA PRO A 567 2.97 -10.54 -18.47
C PRO A 567 3.40 -10.53 -17.01
N PRO A 568 2.67 -9.81 -16.12
CA PRO A 568 2.94 -9.83 -14.69
C PRO A 568 2.74 -11.20 -14.06
N ARG A 569 3.46 -11.46 -12.97
CA ARG A 569 3.35 -12.67 -12.16
C ARG A 569 3.07 -12.31 -10.72
N ASP A 570 2.61 -13.24 -9.90
CA ASP A 570 2.31 -13.01 -8.48
C ASP A 570 3.52 -12.51 -7.67
N ASP A 571 4.75 -12.75 -8.13
CA ASP A 571 5.96 -12.20 -7.52
C ASP A 571 6.25 -10.75 -7.94
N GLN A 572 5.65 -10.28 -9.04
CA GLN A 572 5.81 -8.91 -9.59
C GLN A 572 4.48 -8.47 -10.24
N PRO A 573 3.42 -8.22 -9.44
CA PRO A 573 2.05 -8.02 -9.94
C PRO A 573 1.78 -6.56 -10.34
N PHE A 574 2.72 -5.91 -11.01
CA PHE A 574 2.62 -4.48 -11.38
C PHE A 574 2.10 -4.32 -12.81
N PHE A 575 0.80 -4.58 -13.00
CA PHE A 575 0.18 -4.54 -14.33
C PHE A 575 0.26 -3.16 -15.00
N GLY A 576 0.13 -2.08 -14.24
CA GLY A 576 0.20 -0.70 -14.73
C GLY A 576 1.63 -0.15 -14.93
N HIS A 577 2.67 -0.94 -14.68
CA HIS A 577 4.06 -0.49 -14.79
C HIS A 577 4.65 -0.83 -16.17
N PHE A 578 4.72 0.16 -17.07
CA PHE A 578 5.21 -0.02 -18.47
C PHE A 578 6.60 0.56 -18.71
N PHE A 579 7.20 1.25 -17.74
CA PHE A 579 8.46 1.94 -17.88
C PHE A 579 9.66 1.00 -18.02
N LYS A 580 10.57 1.35 -18.94
CA LYS A 580 11.90 0.76 -19.05
C LYS A 580 12.98 1.81 -18.88
N TRP A 581 14.06 1.50 -18.20
CA TRP A 581 15.16 2.43 -17.92
C TRP A 581 15.76 3.09 -19.18
N ARG A 582 15.73 2.40 -20.30
CA ARG A 582 16.20 2.98 -21.60
C ARG A 582 15.36 4.17 -22.07
N GLN A 583 14.13 4.33 -21.58
CA GLN A 583 13.24 5.45 -21.88
C GLN A 583 13.51 6.67 -20.99
N ALA A 584 14.35 6.53 -19.94
CA ALA A 584 14.60 7.60 -18.98
C ALA A 584 15.06 8.93 -19.61
N PRO A 585 15.97 8.95 -20.63
CA PRO A 585 16.37 10.19 -21.30
C PRO A 585 15.20 10.87 -22.03
N GLU A 586 14.35 10.09 -22.71
CA GLU A 586 13.19 10.61 -23.44
C GLU A 586 12.14 11.17 -22.49
N VAL A 587 11.83 10.44 -21.42
CA VAL A 587 10.87 10.86 -20.41
C VAL A 587 11.35 12.11 -19.67
N LEU A 588 12.63 12.21 -19.37
CA LEU A 588 13.23 13.41 -18.77
C LEU A 588 13.24 14.60 -19.73
N ALA A 589 13.49 14.36 -21.02
CA ALA A 589 13.43 15.42 -22.05
C ALA A 589 12.01 15.94 -22.27
N MET A 590 11.00 15.08 -22.10
CA MET A 590 9.57 15.45 -22.21
C MET A 590 9.01 16.00 -20.91
N ALA A 591 9.72 15.91 -19.80
CA ALA A 591 9.29 16.47 -18.52
C ALA A 591 9.07 17.98 -18.68
N GLY A 592 7.84 18.41 -18.46
CA GLY A 592 7.49 19.80 -18.64
C GLY A 592 6.82 20.15 -19.98
N HIS A 593 6.87 19.30 -20.98
CA HIS A 593 6.29 19.57 -22.30
C HIS A 593 5.03 18.78 -22.60
N THR A 594 4.77 17.69 -21.89
CA THR A 594 3.58 16.87 -22.06
C THR A 594 2.90 16.54 -20.72
N TRP A 595 1.56 16.47 -20.75
CA TRP A 595 0.73 16.08 -19.63
C TRP A 595 0.78 14.57 -19.34
N GLN A 596 1.37 13.79 -20.23
CA GLN A 596 1.40 12.34 -20.17
C GLN A 596 2.85 11.84 -20.17
N PRO A 597 3.50 11.74 -19.01
CA PRO A 597 4.72 10.96 -18.93
C PRO A 597 4.31 9.49 -19.05
N PHE A 598 4.51 8.91 -20.23
CA PHE A 598 4.27 7.50 -20.57
C PHE A 598 4.56 6.55 -19.42
N GLY A 599 3.54 6.08 -18.67
CA GLY A 599 3.60 5.00 -17.69
C GLY A 599 4.73 5.03 -16.63
N GLY A 600 5.70 5.94 -16.76
CA GLY A 600 6.89 6.03 -15.92
C GLY A 600 6.82 7.02 -14.76
N ALA A 601 5.78 7.84 -14.68
CA ALA A 601 5.68 8.92 -13.70
C ALA A 601 5.83 8.41 -12.25
N GLY A 602 5.21 7.29 -11.92
CA GLY A 602 5.31 6.70 -10.59
C GLY A 602 6.74 6.32 -10.19
N TYR A 603 7.54 5.81 -11.13
CA TYR A 603 8.93 5.45 -10.87
C TYR A 603 9.80 6.67 -10.53
N PHE A 604 9.63 7.77 -11.27
CA PHE A 604 10.33 9.02 -11.01
C PHE A 604 9.89 9.66 -9.69
N VAL A 605 8.62 9.53 -9.31
CA VAL A 605 8.14 9.96 -7.99
C VAL A 605 8.84 9.18 -6.88
N LEU A 606 8.95 7.85 -6.99
CA LEU A 606 9.70 7.05 -6.00
C LEU A 606 11.19 7.43 -5.96
N LEU A 607 11.80 7.69 -7.11
CA LEU A 607 13.19 8.14 -7.16
C LEU A 607 13.37 9.52 -6.50
N ALA A 608 12.46 10.45 -6.76
CA ALA A 608 12.46 11.76 -6.09
C ALA A 608 12.24 11.63 -4.57
N LEU A 609 11.33 10.76 -4.15
CA LEU A 609 11.13 10.44 -2.73
C LEU A 609 12.37 9.78 -2.11
N LEU A 610 13.07 8.91 -2.84
CA LEU A 610 14.33 8.32 -2.39
C LEU A 610 15.42 9.38 -2.18
N VAL A 611 15.57 10.31 -3.13
CA VAL A 611 16.51 11.42 -3.02
C VAL A 611 16.13 12.31 -1.83
N LEU A 612 14.87 12.65 -1.68
CA LEU A 612 14.38 13.42 -0.53
C LEU A 612 14.65 12.70 0.80
N ALA A 613 14.38 11.40 0.85
CA ALA A 613 14.63 10.56 2.03
C ALA A 613 16.13 10.49 2.38
N LEU A 614 17.01 10.33 1.38
CA LEU A 614 18.47 10.34 1.55
C LEU A 614 18.94 11.69 2.08
N LEU A 615 18.47 12.79 1.51
CA LEU A 615 18.81 14.14 1.97
C LEU A 615 18.29 14.39 3.39
N ALA A 616 17.03 14.05 3.67
CA ALA A 616 16.45 14.22 4.99
C ALA A 616 17.16 13.36 6.06
N ALA A 617 17.40 12.08 5.78
CA ALA A 617 18.15 11.21 6.67
C ALA A 617 19.60 11.68 6.85
N GLY A 618 20.24 12.12 5.76
CA GLY A 618 21.60 12.69 5.78
C GLY A 618 21.68 13.94 6.66
N VAL A 619 20.81 14.91 6.41
CA VAL A 619 20.84 16.22 7.09
C VAL A 619 20.31 16.15 8.53
N LEU A 620 19.20 15.44 8.76
CA LEU A 620 18.54 15.45 10.07
C LEU A 620 19.09 14.38 11.03
N ILE A 621 19.68 13.30 10.51
CA ILE A 621 20.14 12.19 11.34
C ILE A 621 21.67 12.05 11.27
N LEU A 622 22.24 11.83 10.08
CA LEU A 622 23.66 11.46 9.96
C LEU A 622 24.60 12.64 10.16
N LEU A 623 24.36 13.79 9.53
CA LEU A 623 25.24 14.96 9.61
C LEU A 623 25.43 15.46 11.05
N PRO A 624 24.38 15.63 11.88
CA PRO A 624 24.55 16.03 13.28
C PRO A 624 25.31 14.99 14.12
N LEU A 625 25.10 13.70 13.84
CA LEU A 625 25.82 12.63 14.51
C LEU A 625 27.32 12.69 14.18
N VAL A 626 27.67 12.80 12.89
CA VAL A 626 29.05 12.87 12.41
C VAL A 626 29.74 14.12 12.94
N ALA A 627 29.10 15.29 12.87
CA ALA A 627 29.66 16.56 13.37
C ALA A 627 30.03 16.46 14.86
N ARG A 628 29.16 15.81 15.66
CA ARG A 628 29.42 15.66 17.10
C ARG A 628 30.49 14.57 17.39
N GLY A 629 30.51 13.51 16.60
CA GLY A 629 31.54 12.48 16.65
C GLY A 629 32.93 13.07 16.40
N PHE A 630 33.08 13.91 15.39
CA PHE A 630 34.34 14.61 15.11
C PHE A 630 34.76 15.57 16.27
N SER A 631 33.77 16.28 16.88
CA SER A 631 34.07 17.17 18.00
C SER A 631 34.52 16.42 19.26
N ALA A 632 33.92 15.24 19.52
CA ALA A 632 34.32 14.40 20.65
C ALA A 632 35.71 13.75 20.44
N LEU A 633 36.00 13.32 19.22
CA LEU A 633 37.33 12.78 18.81
C LEU A 633 38.42 13.83 18.87
N ALA A 634 38.11 15.08 18.52
CA ALA A 634 39.07 16.17 18.60
C ALA A 634 39.38 16.57 20.06
N ALA A 635 38.45 16.35 20.98
CA ALA A 635 38.62 16.69 22.41
C ALA A 635 39.36 15.62 23.23
N GLN A 636 39.36 14.35 22.79
CA GLN A 636 40.07 13.24 23.44
C GLN A 636 41.28 12.83 22.60
N GLY A 637 42.47 13.16 23.02
CA GLY A 637 43.72 13.01 22.28
C GLY A 637 43.96 11.66 21.57
N LYS A 638 44.32 11.76 20.35
CA LYS A 638 44.47 10.89 19.18
C LYS A 638 45.07 9.47 19.29
N ARG A 639 45.40 8.86 20.40
CA ARG A 639 46.20 7.62 20.40
C ARG A 639 45.50 6.31 20.80
N GLU A 640 44.45 6.30 21.57
CA GLU A 640 43.74 5.06 21.97
C GLU A 640 42.57 4.68 21.03
N GLU A 641 42.00 5.63 20.30
CA GLU A 641 40.80 5.47 19.51
C GLU A 641 40.99 4.80 18.14
N ALA A 642 42.14 4.92 17.51
CA ALA A 642 42.45 4.21 16.26
C ALA A 642 42.37 2.67 16.43
N ARG A 643 42.55 2.16 17.65
CA ARG A 643 42.39 0.73 17.98
C ARG A 643 40.90 0.31 18.19
N HIS A 644 40.01 1.24 18.51
CA HIS A 644 38.61 0.97 18.77
C HIS A 644 37.71 1.31 17.56
N GLY A 645 38.18 2.08 16.59
CA GLY A 645 37.39 2.56 15.44
C GLY A 645 36.78 1.43 14.58
N GLY A 646 37.51 0.33 14.39
CA GLY A 646 36.99 -0.80 13.63
C GLY A 646 35.84 -1.56 14.30
N ALA A 647 35.85 -1.66 15.62
CA ALA A 647 34.74 -2.30 16.34
C ALA A 647 33.49 -1.40 16.40
N LEU A 648 33.71 -0.06 16.43
CA LEU A 648 32.65 0.92 16.42
C LEU A 648 31.91 0.96 15.09
N SER A 649 32.66 1.04 13.99
CA SER A 649 32.06 1.01 12.64
C SER A 649 31.31 -0.31 12.37
N ALA A 650 31.83 -1.44 12.83
CA ALA A 650 31.16 -2.73 12.74
C ALA A 650 29.84 -2.75 13.51
N MET A 651 29.81 -2.13 14.72
CA MET A 651 28.55 -2.05 15.48
C MET A 651 27.51 -1.14 14.83
N LEU A 652 27.91 0.01 14.30
CA LEU A 652 26.98 0.88 13.55
C LEU A 652 26.52 0.19 12.26
N GLY A 653 27.41 -0.51 11.56
CA GLY A 653 27.09 -1.36 10.41
C GLY A 653 26.08 -2.45 10.74
N TYR A 654 26.20 -3.08 11.91
CA TYR A 654 25.22 -4.04 12.40
C TYR A 654 23.79 -3.44 12.49
N PHE A 655 23.64 -2.26 13.11
CA PHE A 655 22.34 -1.61 13.23
C PHE A 655 21.79 -1.09 11.89
N ALA A 656 22.67 -0.67 10.99
CA ALA A 656 22.30 -0.31 9.62
C ALA A 656 21.73 -1.53 8.86
N LEU A 657 22.42 -2.67 8.94
CA LEU A 657 21.98 -3.92 8.31
C LEU A 657 20.68 -4.45 8.90
N LEU A 658 20.44 -4.26 10.21
CA LEU A 658 19.17 -4.61 10.82
C LEU A 658 18.02 -3.74 10.28
N GLY A 659 18.23 -2.42 10.14
CA GLY A 659 17.21 -1.53 9.61
C GLY A 659 16.85 -1.85 8.15
N LEU A 660 17.87 -2.06 7.31
CA LEU A 660 17.67 -2.46 5.91
C LEU A 660 17.01 -3.84 5.81
N GLY A 661 17.52 -4.83 6.53
CA GLY A 661 17.03 -6.20 6.49
C GLY A 661 15.58 -6.32 6.96
N TYR A 662 15.20 -5.57 8.00
CA TYR A 662 13.84 -5.57 8.51
C TYR A 662 12.84 -5.13 7.45
N LEU A 663 13.06 -3.97 6.81
CA LEU A 663 12.17 -3.42 5.79
C LEU A 663 12.18 -4.25 4.49
N CYS A 664 13.34 -4.81 4.11
CA CYS A 664 13.43 -5.72 2.95
C CYS A 664 12.73 -7.06 3.19
N VAL A 665 12.37 -7.41 4.43
CA VAL A 665 11.51 -8.57 4.74
C VAL A 665 10.05 -8.15 4.90
N GLU A 666 9.78 -7.09 5.66
CA GLU A 666 8.44 -6.61 6.00
C GLU A 666 7.65 -6.20 4.75
N ILE A 667 8.22 -5.34 3.89
CA ILE A 667 7.52 -4.80 2.72
C ILE A 667 7.12 -5.90 1.73
N PRO A 668 8.00 -6.81 1.28
CA PRO A 668 7.59 -7.89 0.40
C PRO A 668 6.58 -8.86 1.04
N LEU A 669 6.67 -9.12 2.34
CA LEU A 669 5.66 -9.93 3.03
C LEU A 669 4.31 -9.22 3.02
N LEU A 670 4.28 -7.92 3.34
CA LEU A 670 3.05 -7.12 3.28
C LEU A 670 2.41 -7.21 1.89
N GLN A 671 3.19 -7.03 0.85
CA GLN A 671 2.70 -7.05 -0.53
C GLN A 671 2.20 -8.43 -0.94
N ARG A 672 2.94 -9.50 -0.64
CA ARG A 672 2.48 -10.87 -0.94
C ARG A 672 1.19 -11.24 -0.21
N PHE A 673 1.02 -10.76 1.03
CA PHE A 673 -0.20 -11.01 1.78
C PHE A 673 -1.41 -10.20 1.28
N ILE A 674 -1.23 -9.18 0.42
CA ILE A 674 -2.35 -8.55 -0.31
C ILE A 674 -3.07 -9.59 -1.17
N LEU A 675 -2.34 -10.41 -1.93
CA LEU A 675 -2.91 -11.53 -2.67
C LEU A 675 -3.71 -12.47 -1.75
N PHE A 676 -3.14 -12.82 -0.60
CA PHE A 676 -3.73 -13.81 0.29
C PHE A 676 -4.94 -13.31 1.05
N LEU A 677 -4.94 -12.04 1.48
CA LEU A 677 -6.01 -11.44 2.28
C LEU A 677 -7.02 -10.63 1.43
N GLY A 678 -6.71 -10.44 0.15
CA GLY A 678 -7.62 -9.85 -0.83
C GLY A 678 -7.74 -8.32 -0.80
N HIS A 679 -7.15 -7.64 0.17
CA HIS A 679 -7.19 -6.18 0.24
C HIS A 679 -5.97 -5.59 0.96
N PRO A 680 -5.37 -4.49 0.43
CA PRO A 680 -4.19 -3.86 1.03
C PRO A 680 -4.35 -3.47 2.50
N ALA A 681 -5.51 -2.96 2.90
CA ALA A 681 -5.76 -2.56 4.29
C ALA A 681 -5.71 -3.74 5.26
N TYR A 682 -6.30 -4.89 4.88
CA TYR A 682 -6.23 -6.11 5.71
C TYR A 682 -4.82 -6.69 5.74
N ALA A 683 -4.13 -6.70 4.60
CA ALA A 683 -2.76 -7.18 4.53
C ALA A 683 -1.84 -6.33 5.42
N MET A 684 -1.90 -5.00 5.27
CA MET A 684 -1.10 -4.08 6.07
C MET A 684 -1.37 -4.25 7.58
N ALA A 685 -2.64 -4.24 7.98
CA ALA A 685 -2.99 -4.39 9.39
C ALA A 685 -2.57 -5.76 9.95
N THR A 686 -2.82 -6.85 9.22
CA THR A 686 -2.55 -8.21 9.71
C THR A 686 -1.06 -8.52 9.75
N VAL A 687 -0.32 -8.15 8.70
CA VAL A 687 1.12 -8.42 8.62
C VAL A 687 1.87 -7.59 9.66
N LEU A 688 1.58 -6.27 9.74
CA LEU A 688 2.19 -5.42 10.76
C LEU A 688 1.80 -5.87 12.17
N PHE A 689 0.51 -6.18 12.41
CA PHE A 689 0.07 -6.73 13.69
C PHE A 689 0.86 -7.97 14.08
N ALA A 690 0.95 -8.95 13.17
CA ALA A 690 1.64 -10.21 13.45
C ALA A 690 3.14 -9.99 13.68
N LEU A 691 3.82 -9.30 12.76
CA LEU A 691 5.26 -9.03 12.88
C LEU A 691 5.58 -8.25 14.15
N LEU A 692 4.83 -7.19 14.46
CA LEU A 692 5.07 -6.36 15.63
C LEU A 692 4.73 -7.08 16.94
N LEU A 693 3.60 -7.80 17.01
CA LEU A 693 3.23 -8.60 18.17
C LEU A 693 4.30 -9.64 18.49
N PHE A 694 4.66 -10.46 17.50
CA PHE A 694 5.63 -11.52 17.71
C PHE A 694 7.05 -10.97 17.87
N SER A 695 7.41 -9.84 17.26
CA SER A 695 8.67 -9.17 17.55
C SER A 695 8.73 -8.64 18.98
N GLY A 696 7.63 -8.13 19.51
CA GLY A 696 7.51 -7.77 20.92
C GLY A 696 7.74 -8.95 21.85
N LEU A 697 7.08 -10.10 21.57
CA LEU A 697 7.25 -11.34 22.32
C LEU A 697 8.68 -11.88 22.16
N GLY A 698 9.23 -11.86 20.95
CA GLY A 698 10.63 -12.21 20.65
C GLY A 698 11.62 -11.39 21.46
N SER A 699 11.40 -10.09 21.58
CA SER A 699 12.21 -9.20 22.42
C SER A 699 12.24 -9.65 23.89
N LEU A 700 11.08 -10.04 24.45
CA LEU A 700 11.01 -10.52 25.85
C LEU A 700 11.84 -11.79 26.09
N ILE A 701 11.81 -12.73 25.15
CA ILE A 701 12.55 -14.00 25.26
C ILE A 701 13.99 -13.90 24.74
N SER A 702 14.38 -12.78 24.15
CA SER A 702 15.66 -12.57 23.47
C SER A 702 16.88 -12.94 24.34
N ARG A 703 16.83 -12.73 25.66
CA ARG A 703 17.92 -13.06 26.58
C ARG A 703 18.26 -14.55 26.59
N ARG A 704 17.31 -15.44 26.28
CA ARG A 704 17.47 -16.90 26.34
C ARG A 704 18.07 -17.52 25.07
N VAL A 705 18.00 -16.84 23.95
CA VAL A 705 18.45 -17.35 22.63
C VAL A 705 19.78 -16.69 22.24
N PRO A 706 20.84 -17.40 21.86
CA PRO A 706 22.10 -16.78 21.45
C PRO A 706 21.94 -15.96 20.15
N LEU A 707 22.59 -14.79 20.06
CA LEU A 707 22.43 -13.86 18.93
C LEU A 707 22.86 -14.48 17.59
N TRP A 708 23.96 -15.23 17.58
CA TRP A 708 24.45 -15.87 16.38
C TRP A 708 23.44 -16.86 15.77
N LEU A 709 22.70 -17.59 16.61
CA LEU A 709 21.67 -18.53 16.15
C LEU A 709 20.50 -17.78 15.52
N VAL A 710 20.04 -16.68 16.12
CA VAL A 710 18.95 -15.87 15.58
C VAL A 710 19.33 -15.32 14.20
N LEU A 711 20.55 -14.79 14.04
CA LEU A 711 21.04 -14.20 12.78
C LEU A 711 21.24 -15.23 11.67
N ILE A 712 21.44 -16.51 11.99
CA ILE A 712 21.47 -17.60 11.01
C ILE A 712 20.06 -18.10 10.69
N LEU A 713 19.19 -18.21 11.70
CA LEU A 713 17.82 -18.71 11.48
C LEU A 713 16.98 -17.72 10.63
N LEU A 714 17.20 -16.41 10.76
CA LEU A 714 16.44 -15.41 9.99
C LEU A 714 16.56 -15.60 8.47
N PRO A 715 17.77 -15.67 7.86
CA PRO A 715 17.90 -15.95 6.44
C PRO A 715 17.27 -17.28 6.02
N VAL A 716 17.36 -18.32 6.87
CA VAL A 716 16.72 -19.62 6.60
C VAL A 716 15.19 -19.47 6.53
N PHE A 717 14.56 -18.78 7.49
CA PHE A 717 13.13 -18.54 7.47
C PHE A 717 12.71 -17.65 6.30
N VAL A 718 13.49 -16.65 5.94
CA VAL A 718 13.25 -15.84 4.72
C VAL A 718 13.28 -16.74 3.49
N GLY A 719 14.24 -17.66 3.39
CA GLY A 719 14.30 -18.65 2.31
C GLY A 719 13.05 -19.57 2.28
N VAL A 720 12.60 -20.03 3.46
CA VAL A 720 11.34 -20.77 3.60
C VAL A 720 10.15 -19.96 3.11
N TYR A 721 10.10 -18.66 3.36
CA TYR A 721 9.00 -17.81 2.85
C TYR A 721 9.06 -17.59 1.34
N VAL A 722 10.24 -17.47 0.76
CA VAL A 722 10.36 -17.36 -0.70
C VAL A 722 9.77 -18.56 -1.40
N LEU A 723 10.05 -19.76 -0.90
CA LEU A 723 9.63 -21.02 -1.50
C LEU A 723 8.27 -21.51 -1.00
N GLY A 724 7.97 -21.34 0.26
CA GLY A 724 6.82 -21.93 0.93
C GLY A 724 5.54 -21.09 0.88
N LEU A 725 5.62 -19.75 0.90
CA LEU A 725 4.41 -18.90 0.86
C LEU A 725 3.58 -19.11 -0.41
N PRO A 726 4.15 -19.23 -1.62
CA PRO A 726 3.35 -19.50 -2.81
C PRO A 726 2.58 -20.83 -2.71
N ALA A 727 3.20 -21.87 -2.15
CA ALA A 727 2.55 -23.17 -1.94
C ALA A 727 1.47 -23.08 -0.85
N LEU A 728 1.76 -22.38 0.27
CA LEU A 728 0.78 -22.15 1.33
C LEU A 728 -0.45 -21.41 0.78
N PHE A 729 -0.25 -20.33 0.01
CA PHE A 729 -1.34 -19.57 -0.59
C PHE A 729 -2.12 -20.44 -1.60
N ALA A 730 -1.41 -21.24 -2.40
CA ALA A 730 -2.06 -22.13 -3.35
C ALA A 730 -3.07 -23.07 -2.67
N VAL A 731 -2.75 -23.61 -1.49
CA VAL A 731 -3.62 -24.53 -0.75
C VAL A 731 -4.70 -23.79 0.05
N THR A 732 -4.37 -22.63 0.62
CA THR A 732 -5.24 -21.97 1.62
C THR A 732 -5.98 -20.74 1.13
N LEU A 733 -5.78 -20.28 -0.12
CA LEU A 733 -6.50 -19.13 -0.68
C LEU A 733 -8.03 -19.38 -0.77
N ALA A 734 -8.44 -20.64 -0.92
CA ALA A 734 -9.84 -21.05 -0.92
C ALA A 734 -10.52 -20.99 0.47
N VAL A 735 -9.77 -20.79 1.55
CA VAL A 735 -10.31 -20.68 2.91
C VAL A 735 -11.01 -19.31 3.07
N PRO A 736 -12.14 -19.22 3.81
CA PRO A 736 -12.78 -17.93 4.11
C PRO A 736 -11.83 -16.93 4.77
N LEU A 737 -12.09 -15.64 4.61
CA LEU A 737 -11.21 -14.55 5.07
C LEU A 737 -10.77 -14.69 6.54
N ALA A 738 -11.69 -15.06 7.45
CA ALA A 738 -11.37 -15.26 8.86
C ALA A 738 -10.29 -16.35 9.08
N GLY A 739 -10.39 -17.46 8.33
CA GLY A 739 -9.36 -18.51 8.35
C GLY A 739 -8.04 -18.04 7.76
N ARG A 740 -8.08 -17.28 6.65
CA ARG A 740 -6.88 -16.69 6.03
C ARG A 740 -6.17 -15.72 6.97
N LEU A 741 -6.90 -14.93 7.76
CA LEU A 741 -6.33 -14.06 8.79
C LEU A 741 -5.55 -14.87 9.84
N ILE A 742 -6.12 -15.98 10.33
CA ILE A 742 -5.45 -16.88 11.29
C ILE A 742 -4.20 -17.49 10.66
N VAL A 743 -4.32 -18.02 9.43
CA VAL A 743 -3.17 -18.60 8.71
C VAL A 743 -2.05 -17.57 8.53
N ALA A 744 -2.39 -16.33 8.18
CA ALA A 744 -1.43 -15.24 8.03
C ALA A 744 -0.68 -14.96 9.33
N VAL A 745 -1.41 -14.81 10.44
CA VAL A 745 -0.82 -14.53 11.76
C VAL A 745 0.10 -15.67 12.20
N VAL A 746 -0.33 -16.93 12.02
CA VAL A 746 0.47 -18.12 12.41
C VAL A 746 1.71 -18.26 11.49
N ALA A 747 1.55 -18.05 10.19
CA ALA A 747 2.65 -18.13 9.25
C ALA A 747 3.74 -17.07 9.51
N LEU A 748 3.35 -15.86 9.95
CA LEU A 748 4.28 -14.75 10.24
C LEU A 748 4.92 -14.84 11.63
N ALA A 749 4.37 -15.64 12.53
CA ALA A 749 4.84 -15.73 13.93
C ALA A 749 6.34 -16.08 14.05
N PRO A 750 6.89 -17.09 13.35
CA PRO A 750 8.32 -17.43 13.48
C PRO A 750 9.25 -16.29 13.06
N ALA A 751 8.96 -15.62 11.92
CA ALA A 751 9.76 -14.48 11.48
C ALA A 751 9.67 -13.32 12.46
N GLY A 752 8.46 -12.96 12.89
CA GLY A 752 8.26 -11.90 13.87
C GLY A 752 9.04 -12.17 15.16
N LEU A 753 8.94 -13.37 15.74
CA LEU A 753 9.69 -13.76 16.95
C LEU A 753 11.21 -13.56 16.75
N LEU A 754 11.75 -14.04 15.64
CA LEU A 754 13.18 -13.92 15.36
C LEU A 754 13.60 -12.48 15.08
N MET A 755 12.83 -11.71 14.28
CA MET A 755 13.13 -10.32 13.93
C MET A 755 13.12 -9.38 15.14
N GLY A 756 12.35 -9.71 16.20
CA GLY A 756 12.31 -8.92 17.43
C GLY A 756 13.54 -9.07 18.36
N MET A 757 14.42 -10.04 18.13
CA MET A 757 15.52 -10.34 19.04
C MET A 757 16.83 -9.57 18.76
N PRO A 758 17.27 -9.34 17.50
CA PRO A 758 18.59 -8.78 17.20
C PRO A 758 18.80 -7.38 17.77
N PHE A 759 17.81 -6.49 17.63
CA PHE A 759 17.95 -5.10 18.06
C PHE A 759 18.19 -4.95 19.57
N PRO A 760 17.37 -5.49 20.49
CA PRO A 760 17.63 -5.39 21.92
C PRO A 760 18.91 -6.10 22.36
N LYS A 761 19.32 -7.17 21.68
CA LYS A 761 20.59 -7.84 21.95
C LYS A 761 21.78 -6.98 21.52
N GLY A 762 21.70 -6.31 20.38
CA GLY A 762 22.70 -5.33 19.94
C GLY A 762 22.84 -4.18 20.93
N LEU A 763 21.71 -3.66 21.45
CA LEU A 763 21.74 -2.63 22.50
C LEU A 763 22.40 -3.12 23.78
N ALA A 764 22.12 -4.33 24.25
CA ALA A 764 22.75 -4.91 25.41
C ALA A 764 24.28 -5.13 25.22
N LEU A 765 24.72 -5.40 23.99
CA LEU A 765 26.14 -5.47 23.65
C LEU A 765 26.80 -4.07 23.68
N LEU A 766 26.08 -3.03 23.16
CA LEU A 766 26.54 -1.63 23.23
C LEU A 766 26.63 -1.13 24.67
N GLU A 767 25.65 -1.44 25.50
CA GLU A 767 25.62 -1.04 26.91
C GLU A 767 26.90 -1.42 27.66
N ARG A 768 27.40 -2.65 27.40
CA ARG A 768 28.61 -3.15 28.00
C ARG A 768 29.91 -2.54 27.45
N ARG A 769 29.94 -2.10 26.19
CA ARG A 769 31.18 -1.67 25.51
C ARG A 769 31.24 -0.17 25.28
N ALA A 770 30.12 0.47 24.95
CA ALA A 770 30.04 1.87 24.56
C ALA A 770 28.65 2.46 24.78
N PRO A 771 28.19 2.69 26.03
CA PRO A 771 26.82 3.15 26.34
C PRO A 771 26.42 4.44 25.63
N ALA A 772 27.38 5.32 25.34
CA ALA A 772 27.15 6.57 24.63
C ALA A 772 26.63 6.39 23.19
N LEU A 773 26.78 5.19 22.62
CA LEU A 773 26.38 4.88 21.24
C LEU A 773 24.97 4.33 21.12
N ILE A 774 24.24 4.12 22.20
CA ILE A 774 22.87 3.60 22.17
C ILE A 774 21.96 4.51 21.32
N THR A 775 22.07 5.82 21.50
CA THR A 775 21.31 6.79 20.71
C THR A 775 21.77 6.88 19.26
N TRP A 776 23.05 6.62 18.99
CA TRP A 776 23.61 6.51 17.65
C TRP A 776 23.07 5.28 16.92
N ALA A 777 23.03 4.13 17.60
CA ALA A 777 22.49 2.89 17.05
C ALA A 777 21.02 3.06 16.63
N TRP A 778 20.22 3.75 17.45
CA TRP A 778 18.85 4.11 17.13
C TRP A 778 18.76 5.03 15.91
N GLY A 779 19.55 6.10 15.86
CA GLY A 779 19.58 7.05 14.76
C GLY A 779 20.00 6.42 13.43
N VAL A 780 21.09 5.62 13.43
CA VAL A 780 21.61 4.93 12.22
C VAL A 780 20.60 3.90 11.72
N ASN A 781 20.03 3.09 12.61
CA ASN A 781 18.99 2.14 12.24
C ASN A 781 17.79 2.86 11.61
N GLY A 782 17.31 3.95 12.22
CA GLY A 782 16.24 4.77 11.68
C GLY A 782 16.58 5.39 10.32
N ALA A 783 17.76 5.99 10.16
CA ALA A 783 18.19 6.61 8.90
C ALA A 783 18.22 5.62 7.73
N VAL A 784 18.76 4.41 7.97
CA VAL A 784 18.80 3.36 6.96
C VAL A 784 17.41 2.81 6.67
N SER A 785 16.55 2.67 7.69
CA SER A 785 15.17 2.24 7.50
C SER A 785 14.35 3.22 6.65
N VAL A 786 14.56 4.54 6.78
CA VAL A 786 13.94 5.57 5.93
C VAL A 786 14.23 5.31 4.45
N VAL A 787 15.49 5.03 4.13
CA VAL A 787 15.93 4.75 2.77
C VAL A 787 15.43 3.37 2.30
N ALA A 788 15.50 2.38 3.20
CA ALA A 788 15.12 0.99 2.92
C ALA A 788 13.66 0.84 2.50
N SER A 789 12.75 1.63 3.06
CA SER A 789 11.32 1.56 2.74
C SER A 789 11.04 1.88 1.26
N ILE A 790 11.70 2.90 0.72
CA ILE A 790 11.54 3.30 -0.68
C ILE A 790 12.38 2.38 -1.59
N LEU A 791 13.60 2.03 -1.17
CA LEU A 791 14.47 1.15 -1.92
C LEU A 791 13.86 -0.24 -2.12
N ALA A 792 13.19 -0.80 -1.10
CA ALA A 792 12.51 -2.08 -1.21
C ALA A 792 11.40 -2.05 -2.26
N ALA A 793 10.61 -0.95 -2.35
CA ALA A 793 9.60 -0.78 -3.39
C ALA A 793 10.23 -0.70 -4.79
N LEU A 794 11.32 0.07 -4.96
CA LEU A 794 12.02 0.16 -6.25
C LEU A 794 12.62 -1.17 -6.69
N LEU A 795 13.20 -1.92 -5.76
CA LEU A 795 13.72 -3.27 -6.04
C LEU A 795 12.60 -4.26 -6.37
N ALA A 796 11.45 -4.17 -5.69
CA ALA A 796 10.30 -5.01 -5.98
C ALA A 796 9.74 -4.77 -7.39
N LEU A 797 9.63 -3.51 -7.80
CA LEU A 797 9.22 -3.13 -9.16
C LEU A 797 10.17 -3.68 -10.22
N SER A 798 11.49 -3.66 -9.95
CA SER A 798 12.50 -4.06 -10.91
C SER A 798 12.76 -5.56 -10.95
N PHE A 799 12.71 -6.26 -9.80
CA PHE A 799 13.21 -7.63 -9.64
C PHE A 799 12.23 -8.58 -8.95
N GLY A 800 11.07 -8.08 -8.52
CA GLY A 800 10.07 -8.85 -7.79
C GLY A 800 10.33 -8.98 -6.28
N PHE A 801 9.33 -9.45 -5.56
CA PHE A 801 9.35 -9.55 -4.09
C PHE A 801 10.35 -10.58 -3.58
N SER A 802 10.57 -11.69 -4.32
CA SER A 802 11.55 -12.71 -3.95
C SER A 802 12.99 -12.16 -3.89
N ALA A 803 13.35 -11.28 -4.83
CA ALA A 803 14.67 -10.65 -4.83
C ALA A 803 14.87 -9.73 -3.62
N VAL A 804 13.85 -8.95 -3.25
CA VAL A 804 13.90 -8.07 -2.07
C VAL A 804 14.03 -8.88 -0.78
N LEU A 805 13.30 -10.00 -0.64
CA LEU A 805 13.47 -10.93 0.47
C LEU A 805 14.90 -11.48 0.53
N GLY A 806 15.50 -11.79 -0.64
CA GLY A 806 16.89 -12.21 -0.73
C GLY A 806 17.88 -11.15 -0.21
N VAL A 807 17.65 -9.87 -0.54
CA VAL A 807 18.42 -8.74 0.03
C VAL A 807 18.25 -8.68 1.54
N GLY A 808 17.04 -8.85 2.07
CA GLY A 808 16.78 -8.92 3.51
C GLY A 808 17.57 -10.05 4.20
N ALA A 809 17.57 -11.24 3.61
CA ALA A 809 18.37 -12.38 4.08
C ALA A 809 19.87 -12.06 4.08
N ALA A 810 20.38 -11.46 3.01
CA ALA A 810 21.79 -11.05 2.92
C ALA A 810 22.17 -10.02 3.99
N CYS A 811 21.28 -9.09 4.34
CA CYS A 811 21.50 -8.12 5.42
C CYS A 811 21.64 -8.82 6.78
N TYR A 812 20.83 -9.82 7.10
CA TYR A 812 20.96 -10.57 8.35
C TYR A 812 22.23 -11.42 8.39
N LEU A 813 22.66 -12.01 7.26
CA LEU A 813 23.96 -12.68 7.16
C LEU A 813 25.11 -11.69 7.33
N GLY A 814 25.03 -10.50 6.74
CA GLY A 814 25.99 -9.42 6.97
C GLY A 814 26.06 -9.00 8.43
N ALA A 815 24.91 -8.88 9.11
CA ALA A 815 24.85 -8.61 10.54
C ALA A 815 25.52 -9.71 11.38
N TRP A 816 25.37 -10.98 10.99
CA TRP A 816 26.06 -12.10 11.63
C TRP A 816 27.58 -11.99 11.47
N ILE A 817 28.09 -11.67 10.27
CA ILE A 817 29.52 -11.48 10.00
C ILE A 817 30.07 -10.34 10.85
N THR A 818 29.34 -9.22 10.98
CA THR A 818 29.80 -8.10 11.83
C THR A 818 29.90 -8.49 13.29
N VAL A 819 28.94 -9.26 13.82
CA VAL A 819 28.97 -9.77 15.20
C VAL A 819 30.12 -10.77 15.39
N ALA A 820 30.36 -11.67 14.43
CA ALA A 820 31.48 -12.62 14.47
C ALA A 820 32.83 -11.88 14.48
N ALA A 821 33.01 -10.85 13.66
CA ALA A 821 34.19 -10.02 13.62
C ALA A 821 34.44 -9.28 14.95
N ILE A 822 33.37 -8.84 15.64
CA ILE A 822 33.46 -8.20 16.96
C ILE A 822 33.91 -9.19 18.05
N HIS A 823 33.60 -10.48 17.92
CA HIS A 823 33.90 -11.53 18.91
C HIS A 823 35.17 -12.32 18.57
N ALA A 824 35.77 -12.12 17.38
CA ALA A 824 36.97 -12.84 17.00
C ALA A 824 38.14 -12.54 17.99
N PRO A 825 38.82 -13.57 18.53
CA PRO A 825 39.98 -13.37 19.39
C PRO A 825 41.07 -12.70 18.55
N ARG A 826 41.51 -11.53 18.98
CA ARG A 826 42.67 -10.85 18.35
C ARG A 826 43.89 -11.73 18.55
N SER A 827 44.54 -12.13 17.46
CA SER A 827 45.86 -12.74 17.56
C SER A 827 46.80 -11.79 18.34
N PRO A 828 47.54 -12.29 19.34
CA PRO A 828 48.51 -11.46 20.05
C PRO A 828 49.50 -10.95 19.02
N SER A 829 49.60 -9.62 18.88
CA SER A 829 50.65 -9.00 18.10
C SER A 829 51.97 -9.54 18.58
N SER A 830 52.72 -10.21 17.72
CA SER A 830 54.10 -10.62 18.01
C SER A 830 54.87 -9.43 18.60
N PRO A 831 55.58 -9.59 19.69
CA PRO A 831 56.46 -8.52 20.21
C PRO A 831 57.44 -8.19 19.11
N ARG A 832 57.46 -6.95 18.65
CA ARG A 832 58.55 -6.45 17.81
C ARG A 832 59.81 -6.51 18.65
N ARG A 833 60.77 -7.36 18.22
CA ARG A 833 62.16 -7.32 18.64
C ARG A 833 62.79 -6.03 18.15
#